data_82e6ebe4918a9407831b4f8aedda39a7
#
_entry.id   82e6ebe4918a9407831b4f8aedda39a7
#
_cell.length_a   1.000
_cell.length_b   1.000
_cell.length_c   1.000
_cell.angle_alpha   90.00
_cell.angle_beta   90.00
_cell.angle_gamma   90.00
#
_symmetry.space_group_name_H-M   'P 1'
#
loop_
_entity.id
_entity.type
_entity.pdbx_description
1 polymer ?
#
loop_
_entity_poly.entity_id
_entity_poly.type
_entity_poly.pdbx_seq_one_letter_code
_entity_poly.pdbx_strand_id
1 'polypeptide(L)'
;MVTPPLILAIAFGYVGLLFAIAYFADRRAAQGRSLISNPTIYALSLAVYCTAWTFYGSVGRAATSGIGFLPTYLGPTLVFTLGLWVIRKIIRISKIHRITSIADFISSRYGKSAAIGSAVTIIAVVGVIPYIALQLKAVSMSYLILNQYPLIVMPRYFVDVPVVHDTAFYVALLLAVFAILFGTRHLDATERHEGLVAAIAFESLVKLVAFLAAGVFVVYGIYGGLSDLFAQAQNLPALKDVFTFGTEPGDYFGWSLHVVLSMTAVLFLPRQFQVTVVENVNEDHLKQAIWLFPLYLLAINIFVLPIAFGGVMQFVSGVDVDTFVLTLPMARGQAALSLLVFVGGMSAATGMVIVETIALSTMICNDLVMPVLLRLPFKSIARRQDLSFVVLMVRRGAIVLVLLLAYAYFHFIGEVYSLVSIGLISFAAVAQFAPAILGGIFWKRATRAGAMSGLAAGFLTWAYTLVMPTLERVGILHEHLVTDGPFGWSLLKPYALFGLTGLDPIAHAVFWSLLANSFLFVGVSLFSRQNALEHTQAALFVDIFIYPRKAEDPSFWRGTALVADLRSLLERILGPERAAEALNDYSSRHKIRWGPMSTADPTLVVYAEKLLAGAIGSASARVMVASVVKEEPLGLDEVMNILDETRQVIAYSRELERAHKELKSANERLKELDRIKNEFISTVTHELRTPLTAVRSIAEILNANPQLPESQHRHFTGIIVKESERLTRLINQVLDFQRLETGKMSWQMQPVDLREVCREALTAVRPLIDDRHIELSFDLPHQAPLIRGDKDRLVQAVLNLLSNAVKFCAGSGGRIVFRLAVHPYHLQVDVSDNGVGIQPEDLKIIFEEFRQARNAPLGRPAGSGLGLAITRRIVEHHGGRIWAESEPHAGSTFTFTLPILYPSPEP
;
A
#
# COMPACT_ATOMS: atom_id res chain seq x y z
N MET A 1 -22.86 -33.74 -24.26
CA MET A 1 -24.07 -32.90 -24.20
C MET A 1 -24.17 -32.30 -22.80
N VAL A 2 -24.51 -31.04 -22.71
CA VAL A 2 -24.80 -30.42 -21.41
C VAL A 2 -26.18 -30.87 -20.99
N THR A 3 -26.23 -31.59 -19.86
CA THR A 3 -27.49 -32.11 -19.29
C THR A 3 -27.74 -31.53 -17.91
N PRO A 4 -29.00 -31.39 -17.47
CA PRO A 4 -29.28 -30.84 -16.12
C PRO A 4 -28.53 -31.54 -14.98
N PRO A 5 -28.42 -32.89 -14.94
CA PRO A 5 -27.63 -33.55 -13.91
C PRO A 5 -26.14 -33.23 -13.96
N LEU A 6 -25.57 -33.00 -15.15
CA LEU A 6 -24.16 -32.61 -15.31
C LEU A 6 -23.93 -31.20 -14.75
N ILE A 7 -24.85 -30.26 -15.04
CA ILE A 7 -24.74 -28.87 -14.50
C ILE A 7 -24.80 -28.92 -12.99
N LEU A 8 -25.73 -29.64 -12.39
CA LEU A 8 -25.85 -29.81 -10.94
C LEU A 8 -24.62 -30.49 -10.34
N ALA A 9 -24.12 -31.56 -10.99
CA ALA A 9 -22.92 -32.25 -10.52
C ALA A 9 -21.68 -31.31 -10.51
N ILE A 10 -21.51 -30.48 -11.53
CA ILE A 10 -20.45 -29.47 -11.60
C ILE A 10 -20.65 -28.40 -10.52
N ALA A 11 -21.87 -27.89 -10.34
CA ALA A 11 -22.16 -26.88 -9.32
C ALA A 11 -21.89 -27.42 -7.91
N PHE A 12 -22.40 -28.61 -7.56
CA PHE A 12 -22.13 -29.23 -6.26
C PHE A 12 -20.67 -29.64 -6.09
N GLY A 13 -20.01 -30.12 -7.16
CA GLY A 13 -18.58 -30.43 -7.16
C GLY A 13 -17.73 -29.21 -6.88
N TYR A 14 -18.07 -28.07 -7.48
CA TYR A 14 -17.42 -26.81 -7.23
C TYR A 14 -17.61 -26.32 -5.79
N VAL A 15 -18.83 -26.33 -5.28
CA VAL A 15 -19.14 -26.02 -3.88
C VAL A 15 -18.38 -26.95 -2.94
N GLY A 16 -18.33 -28.25 -3.22
CA GLY A 16 -17.53 -29.22 -2.47
C GLY A 16 -16.03 -28.93 -2.47
N LEU A 17 -15.50 -28.46 -3.59
CA LEU A 17 -14.10 -28.02 -3.69
C LEU A 17 -13.84 -26.81 -2.79
N LEU A 18 -14.73 -25.83 -2.77
CA LEU A 18 -14.63 -24.68 -1.87
C LEU A 18 -14.61 -25.10 -0.40
N PHE A 19 -15.47 -26.08 -0.06
CA PHE A 19 -15.47 -26.69 1.28
C PHE A 19 -14.12 -27.32 1.63
N ALA A 20 -13.57 -28.09 0.69
CA ALA A 20 -12.29 -28.75 0.90
C ALA A 20 -11.16 -27.75 1.12
N ILE A 21 -11.13 -26.67 0.33
CA ILE A 21 -10.14 -25.58 0.47
C ILE A 21 -10.28 -24.89 1.83
N ALA A 22 -11.49 -24.51 2.21
CA ALA A 22 -11.73 -23.84 3.48
C ALA A 22 -11.39 -24.76 4.67
N TYR A 23 -11.81 -26.02 4.65
CA TYR A 23 -11.47 -26.99 5.69
C TYR A 23 -9.96 -27.22 5.81
N PHE A 24 -9.25 -27.33 4.67
CA PHE A 24 -7.80 -27.49 4.66
C PHE A 24 -7.09 -26.27 5.24
N ALA A 25 -7.54 -25.04 4.90
CA ALA A 25 -6.97 -23.81 5.41
C ALA A 25 -7.19 -23.70 6.93
N ASP A 26 -8.40 -23.96 7.45
CA ASP A 26 -8.70 -23.94 8.88
C ASP A 26 -7.87 -24.97 9.64
N ARG A 27 -7.76 -26.19 9.12
CA ARG A 27 -6.94 -27.25 9.73
C ARG A 27 -5.46 -26.88 9.80
N ARG A 28 -4.94 -26.23 8.75
CA ARG A 28 -3.56 -25.78 8.69
C ARG A 28 -3.30 -24.60 9.64
N ALA A 29 -4.27 -23.72 9.79
CA ALA A 29 -4.24 -22.62 10.75
C ALA A 29 -4.21 -23.12 12.21
N ALA A 30 -5.03 -24.13 12.53
CA ALA A 30 -5.00 -24.80 13.84
C ALA A 30 -3.63 -25.43 14.19
N GLN A 31 -2.80 -25.72 13.17
CA GLN A 31 -1.41 -26.20 13.33
C GLN A 31 -0.39 -25.07 13.40
N GLY A 32 -0.80 -23.80 13.48
CA GLY A 32 0.08 -22.62 13.50
C GLY A 32 0.65 -22.23 12.13
N ARG A 33 0.12 -22.78 11.03
CA ARG A 33 0.57 -22.51 9.65
C ARG A 33 -0.52 -21.78 8.87
N SER A 34 -0.75 -20.51 9.22
CA SER A 34 -1.77 -19.66 8.59
C SER A 34 -1.48 -19.40 7.12
N LEU A 35 -2.48 -19.63 6.25
CA LEU A 35 -2.43 -19.29 4.83
C LEU A 35 -2.67 -17.82 4.58
N ILE A 36 -3.50 -17.16 5.39
CA ILE A 36 -3.84 -15.75 5.24
C ILE A 36 -2.74 -14.79 5.70
N SER A 37 -1.69 -15.29 6.32
CA SER A 37 -0.46 -14.53 6.56
C SER A 37 0.32 -14.23 5.27
N ASN A 38 -0.10 -14.82 4.12
CA ASN A 38 0.47 -14.49 2.82
C ASN A 38 -0.22 -13.23 2.25
N PRO A 39 0.53 -12.16 1.94
CA PRO A 39 -0.04 -10.92 1.42
C PRO A 39 -0.73 -11.08 0.05
N THR A 40 -0.36 -12.09 -0.76
CA THR A 40 -1.02 -12.38 -2.05
C THR A 40 -2.42 -12.92 -1.84
N ILE A 41 -2.62 -13.83 -0.88
CA ILE A 41 -3.95 -14.38 -0.55
C ILE A 41 -4.85 -13.27 -0.05
N TYR A 42 -4.35 -12.40 0.83
CA TYR A 42 -5.08 -11.21 1.27
C TYR A 42 -5.46 -10.30 0.10
N ALA A 43 -4.53 -9.99 -0.81
CA ALA A 43 -4.81 -9.11 -1.94
C ALA A 43 -5.85 -9.72 -2.92
N LEU A 44 -5.80 -11.05 -3.14
CA LEU A 44 -6.80 -11.76 -3.95
C LEU A 44 -8.17 -11.84 -3.26
N SER A 45 -8.23 -11.94 -1.94
CA SER A 45 -9.50 -11.96 -1.20
C SER A 45 -10.25 -10.62 -1.30
N LEU A 46 -9.54 -9.50 -1.48
CA LEU A 46 -10.16 -8.19 -1.74
C LEU A 46 -11.02 -8.19 -3.01
N ALA A 47 -10.74 -9.09 -3.95
CA ALA A 47 -11.53 -9.25 -5.16
C ALA A 47 -12.91 -9.89 -4.92
N VAL A 48 -13.32 -10.13 -3.67
CA VAL A 48 -14.72 -10.31 -3.27
C VAL A 48 -15.59 -9.10 -3.69
N TYR A 49 -14.96 -7.94 -3.94
CA TYR A 49 -15.60 -6.78 -4.58
C TYR A 49 -16.22 -7.13 -5.93
N CYS A 50 -15.53 -7.95 -6.74
CA CYS A 50 -15.98 -8.39 -8.04
C CYS A 50 -16.98 -9.56 -7.90
N THR A 51 -18.26 -9.25 -7.95
CA THR A 51 -19.39 -10.18 -7.77
C THR A 51 -20.02 -10.58 -9.11
N ALA A 52 -21.18 -11.24 -9.10
CA ALA A 52 -21.95 -11.49 -10.31
C ALA A 52 -22.29 -10.20 -11.06
N TRP A 53 -22.40 -9.08 -10.36
CA TRP A 53 -22.52 -7.78 -11.02
C TRP A 53 -21.31 -7.44 -11.91
N THR A 54 -20.07 -7.69 -11.45
CA THR A 54 -18.87 -7.54 -12.28
C THR A 54 -18.85 -8.53 -13.43
N PHE A 55 -19.23 -9.77 -13.17
CA PHE A 55 -19.13 -10.86 -14.13
C PHE A 55 -20.16 -10.77 -15.28
N TYR A 56 -21.38 -10.39 -14.95
CA TYR A 56 -22.52 -10.27 -15.87
C TYR A 56 -22.92 -8.81 -16.11
N GLY A 57 -23.23 -8.08 -15.05
CA GLY A 57 -23.81 -6.73 -15.14
C GLY A 57 -22.88 -5.69 -15.76
N SER A 58 -21.54 -5.83 -15.62
CA SER A 58 -20.62 -4.90 -16.31
C SER A 58 -20.72 -4.99 -17.82
N VAL A 59 -20.91 -6.20 -18.34
CA VAL A 59 -21.11 -6.42 -19.78
C VAL A 59 -22.44 -5.82 -20.23
N GLY A 60 -23.51 -6.04 -19.48
CA GLY A 60 -24.80 -5.41 -19.76
C GLY A 60 -24.76 -3.89 -19.73
N ARG A 61 -24.08 -3.31 -18.71
CA ARG A 61 -23.88 -1.85 -18.65
C ARG A 61 -23.05 -1.34 -19.81
N ALA A 62 -22.00 -2.04 -20.20
CA ALA A 62 -21.14 -1.67 -21.33
C ALA A 62 -21.90 -1.76 -22.67
N ALA A 63 -22.81 -2.72 -22.81
CA ALA A 63 -23.67 -2.85 -24.00
C ALA A 63 -24.64 -1.67 -24.16
N THR A 64 -25.05 -1.04 -23.06
CA THR A 64 -26.04 0.05 -23.06
C THR A 64 -25.42 1.45 -22.94
N SER A 65 -24.29 1.60 -22.28
CA SER A 65 -23.67 2.90 -21.95
C SER A 65 -22.15 2.96 -22.16
N GLY A 66 -21.58 2.03 -22.95
CA GLY A 66 -20.17 2.03 -23.27
C GLY A 66 -19.27 2.07 -22.04
N ILE A 67 -18.51 3.14 -21.89
CA ILE A 67 -17.60 3.35 -20.76
C ILE A 67 -18.31 3.67 -19.42
N GLY A 68 -19.63 3.75 -19.39
CA GLY A 68 -20.42 4.02 -18.19
C GLY A 68 -20.31 2.96 -17.08
N PHE A 69 -19.67 1.80 -17.33
CA PHE A 69 -19.35 0.80 -16.31
C PHE A 69 -18.05 1.10 -15.55
N LEU A 70 -17.12 1.90 -16.11
CA LEU A 70 -15.80 2.14 -15.56
C LEU A 70 -15.76 2.78 -14.15
N PRO A 71 -16.66 3.69 -13.78
CA PRO A 71 -16.68 4.32 -12.45
C PRO A 71 -16.60 3.31 -11.30
N THR A 72 -17.27 2.16 -11.47
CA THR A 72 -17.31 1.08 -10.47
C THR A 72 -15.94 0.50 -10.15
N TYR A 73 -15.00 0.55 -11.08
CA TYR A 73 -13.64 0.01 -10.93
C TYR A 73 -12.62 1.10 -10.69
N LEU A 74 -12.87 2.29 -11.24
CA LEU A 74 -12.01 3.44 -11.02
C LEU A 74 -12.03 3.89 -9.55
N GLY A 75 -13.21 3.91 -8.91
CA GLY A 75 -13.35 4.26 -7.49
C GLY A 75 -12.47 3.40 -6.57
N PRO A 76 -12.61 2.08 -6.56
CA PRO A 76 -11.73 1.18 -5.79
C PRO A 76 -10.24 1.32 -6.13
N THR A 77 -9.90 1.49 -7.41
CA THR A 77 -8.52 1.72 -7.83
C THR A 77 -7.94 2.99 -7.19
N LEU A 78 -8.69 4.09 -7.21
CA LEU A 78 -8.28 5.35 -6.57
C LEU A 78 -8.14 5.21 -5.06
N VAL A 79 -9.05 4.48 -4.40
CA VAL A 79 -8.99 4.26 -2.94
C VAL A 79 -7.74 3.46 -2.56
N PHE A 80 -7.39 2.41 -3.28
CA PHE A 80 -6.22 1.60 -2.96
C PHE A 80 -4.91 2.27 -3.36
N THR A 81 -4.88 3.08 -4.41
CA THR A 81 -3.67 3.79 -4.84
C THR A 81 -3.43 5.09 -4.06
N LEU A 82 -4.46 5.94 -3.93
CA LEU A 82 -4.34 7.27 -3.32
C LEU A 82 -4.86 7.31 -1.88
N GLY A 83 -5.86 6.49 -1.54
CA GLY A 83 -6.52 6.46 -0.22
C GLY A 83 -5.91 5.50 0.80
N LEU A 84 -4.73 4.96 0.55
CA LEU A 84 -4.07 3.96 1.41
C LEU A 84 -3.98 4.37 2.88
N TRP A 85 -3.72 5.63 3.16
CA TRP A 85 -3.60 6.15 4.52
C TRP A 85 -4.94 6.09 5.28
N VAL A 86 -6.08 6.21 4.59
CA VAL A 86 -7.43 6.01 5.17
C VAL A 86 -7.62 4.55 5.54
N ILE A 87 -7.37 3.64 4.61
CA ILE A 87 -7.49 2.19 4.85
C ILE A 87 -6.60 1.76 6.02
N ARG A 88 -5.34 2.18 6.02
CA ARG A 88 -4.40 1.86 7.08
C ARG A 88 -4.85 2.38 8.44
N LYS A 89 -5.44 3.58 8.46
CA LYS A 89 -5.99 4.17 9.69
C LYS A 89 -7.17 3.36 10.21
N ILE A 90 -8.11 2.99 9.36
CA ILE A 90 -9.27 2.16 9.71
C ILE A 90 -8.81 0.80 10.24
N ILE A 91 -7.89 0.11 9.56
CA ILE A 91 -7.36 -1.19 10.00
C ILE A 91 -6.68 -1.07 11.37
N ARG A 92 -5.87 -0.04 11.60
CA ARG A 92 -5.18 0.15 12.88
C ARG A 92 -6.15 0.41 14.03
N ILE A 93 -7.15 1.27 13.82
CA ILE A 93 -8.22 1.50 14.78
C ILE A 93 -8.93 0.19 15.12
N SER A 94 -9.34 -0.55 14.09
CA SER A 94 -10.09 -1.80 14.26
C SER A 94 -9.30 -2.85 15.03
N LYS A 95 -8.00 -2.98 14.78
CA LYS A 95 -7.14 -3.93 15.51
C LYS A 95 -6.96 -3.57 16.98
N ILE A 96 -6.78 -2.28 17.27
CA ILE A 96 -6.57 -1.81 18.65
C ILE A 96 -7.86 -1.96 19.48
N HIS A 97 -9.01 -1.64 18.88
CA HIS A 97 -10.31 -1.68 19.56
C HIS A 97 -11.04 -3.02 19.43
N ARG A 98 -10.47 -4.02 18.71
CA ARG A 98 -11.07 -5.32 18.39
C ARG A 98 -12.46 -5.20 17.75
N ILE A 99 -12.57 -4.33 16.79
CA ILE A 99 -13.80 -4.05 16.05
C ILE A 99 -14.15 -5.23 15.15
N THR A 100 -15.40 -5.67 15.19
CA THR A 100 -15.89 -6.87 14.50
C THR A 100 -16.76 -6.57 13.29
N SER A 101 -17.25 -5.33 13.14
CA SER A 101 -18.12 -4.91 12.05
C SER A 101 -18.03 -3.41 11.78
N ILE A 102 -18.59 -2.97 10.67
CA ILE A 102 -18.67 -1.53 10.36
C ILE A 102 -19.62 -0.80 11.34
N ALA A 103 -20.68 -1.44 11.80
CA ALA A 103 -21.57 -0.88 12.83
C ALA A 103 -20.85 -0.70 14.16
N ASP A 104 -20.04 -1.68 14.55
CA ASP A 104 -19.18 -1.60 15.73
C ASP A 104 -18.11 -0.51 15.58
N PHE A 105 -17.56 -0.31 14.38
CA PHE A 105 -16.61 0.77 14.13
C PHE A 105 -17.22 2.15 14.37
N ILE A 106 -18.38 2.40 13.78
CA ILE A 106 -19.06 3.69 13.91
C ILE A 106 -19.54 3.89 15.35
N SER A 107 -20.19 2.89 15.96
CA SER A 107 -20.69 2.97 17.33
C SER A 107 -19.57 3.22 18.34
N SER A 108 -18.42 2.57 18.17
CA SER A 108 -17.24 2.72 19.02
C SER A 108 -16.70 4.14 19.00
N ARG A 109 -16.62 4.76 17.80
CA ARG A 109 -16.17 6.15 17.65
C ARG A 109 -17.05 7.14 18.40
N TYR A 110 -18.35 6.93 18.40
CA TYR A 110 -19.33 7.84 18.99
C TYR A 110 -19.80 7.37 20.38
N GLY A 111 -18.83 7.01 21.23
CA GLY A 111 -19.04 6.70 22.63
C GLY A 111 -19.67 5.32 22.88
N LYS A 112 -19.37 4.33 22.05
CA LYS A 112 -19.89 2.95 22.13
C LYS A 112 -21.44 2.92 22.20
N SER A 113 -22.05 3.70 21.31
CA SER A 113 -23.49 3.92 21.29
C SER A 113 -24.25 2.78 20.62
N ALA A 114 -25.01 2.01 21.39
CA ALA A 114 -25.90 0.98 20.88
C ALA A 114 -26.92 1.53 19.86
N ALA A 115 -27.42 2.77 20.05
CA ALA A 115 -28.39 3.36 19.12
C ALA A 115 -27.77 3.63 17.74
N ILE A 116 -26.49 4.07 17.68
CA ILE A 116 -25.79 4.24 16.41
C ILE A 116 -25.51 2.87 15.76
N GLY A 117 -25.03 1.89 16.54
CA GLY A 117 -24.82 0.53 16.05
C GLY A 117 -26.10 -0.06 15.44
N SER A 118 -27.24 0.10 16.13
CA SER A 118 -28.53 -0.36 15.63
C SER A 118 -28.95 0.37 14.34
N ALA A 119 -28.80 1.70 14.29
CA ALA A 119 -29.15 2.48 13.09
C ALA A 119 -28.30 2.07 11.87
N VAL A 120 -26.99 1.92 12.05
CA VAL A 120 -26.06 1.47 10.99
C VAL A 120 -26.41 0.06 10.54
N THR A 121 -26.74 -0.84 11.46
CA THR A 121 -27.15 -2.22 11.14
C THR A 121 -28.44 -2.25 10.35
N ILE A 122 -29.45 -1.45 10.72
CA ILE A 122 -30.71 -1.37 9.97
C ILE A 122 -30.44 -0.85 8.55
N ILE A 123 -29.66 0.23 8.40
CA ILE A 123 -29.29 0.79 7.09
C ILE A 123 -28.55 -0.25 6.25
N ALA A 124 -27.61 -0.98 6.84
CA ALA A 124 -26.86 -2.03 6.16
C ALA A 124 -27.76 -3.18 5.69
N VAL A 125 -28.63 -3.69 6.58
CA VAL A 125 -29.53 -4.81 6.24
C VAL A 125 -30.49 -4.39 5.13
N VAL A 126 -31.19 -3.26 5.29
CA VAL A 126 -32.15 -2.81 4.28
C VAL A 126 -31.47 -2.45 2.97
N GLY A 127 -30.31 -1.77 3.04
CA GLY A 127 -29.59 -1.34 1.85
C GLY A 127 -28.90 -2.48 1.08
N VAL A 128 -28.51 -3.58 1.75
CA VAL A 128 -27.72 -4.66 1.10
C VAL A 128 -28.60 -5.86 0.65
N ILE A 129 -29.81 -6.02 1.20
CA ILE A 129 -30.75 -7.06 0.76
C ILE A 129 -30.91 -7.10 -0.77
N PRO A 130 -31.14 -5.96 -1.48
CA PRO A 130 -31.20 -5.96 -2.94
C PRO A 130 -29.95 -6.54 -3.61
N TYR A 131 -28.78 -6.27 -3.04
CA TYR A 131 -27.52 -6.74 -3.59
C TYR A 131 -27.29 -8.25 -3.43
N ILE A 132 -27.79 -8.84 -2.33
CA ILE A 132 -27.82 -10.30 -2.17
C ILE A 132 -28.83 -10.90 -3.15
N ALA A 133 -29.99 -10.31 -3.31
CA ALA A 133 -31.02 -10.73 -4.26
C ALA A 133 -30.51 -10.77 -5.72
N LEU A 134 -29.70 -9.80 -6.10
CA LEU A 134 -29.01 -9.77 -7.39
C LEU A 134 -28.13 -11.02 -7.62
N GLN A 135 -27.44 -11.50 -6.60
CA GLN A 135 -26.62 -12.71 -6.73
C GLN A 135 -27.48 -13.96 -6.94
N LEU A 136 -28.61 -14.04 -6.20
CA LEU A 136 -29.59 -15.13 -6.38
C LEU A 136 -30.17 -15.12 -7.81
N LYS A 137 -30.53 -13.92 -8.32
CA LYS A 137 -30.96 -13.71 -9.70
C LYS A 137 -29.92 -14.22 -10.69
N ALA A 138 -28.66 -13.80 -10.56
CA ALA A 138 -27.59 -14.13 -11.49
C ALA A 138 -27.34 -15.65 -11.56
N VAL A 139 -27.28 -16.35 -10.41
CA VAL A 139 -27.07 -17.81 -10.36
C VAL A 139 -28.26 -18.57 -10.93
N SER A 140 -29.49 -18.21 -10.51
CA SER A 140 -30.70 -18.85 -10.99
C SER A 140 -30.88 -18.67 -12.49
N MET A 141 -30.71 -17.46 -13.00
CA MET A 141 -30.80 -17.12 -14.44
C MET A 141 -29.77 -17.89 -15.26
N SER A 142 -28.50 -17.93 -14.83
CA SER A 142 -27.43 -18.64 -15.52
C SER A 142 -27.71 -20.15 -15.58
N TYR A 143 -28.25 -20.74 -14.50
CA TYR A 143 -28.65 -22.15 -14.46
C TYR A 143 -29.79 -22.43 -15.42
N LEU A 144 -30.84 -21.61 -15.40
CA LEU A 144 -32.02 -21.78 -16.25
C LEU A 144 -31.70 -21.69 -17.75
N ILE A 145 -30.85 -20.74 -18.14
CA ILE A 145 -30.38 -20.57 -19.52
C ILE A 145 -29.53 -21.77 -19.95
N LEU A 146 -28.56 -22.17 -19.11
CA LEU A 146 -27.67 -23.29 -19.44
C LEU A 146 -28.42 -24.65 -19.51
N ASN A 147 -29.49 -24.81 -18.73
CA ASN A 147 -30.34 -25.99 -18.73
C ASN A 147 -31.05 -26.21 -20.08
N GLN A 148 -31.19 -25.17 -20.91
CA GLN A 148 -31.79 -25.23 -22.25
C GLN A 148 -30.76 -25.45 -23.37
N TYR A 149 -29.48 -25.63 -23.01
CA TYR A 149 -28.40 -25.80 -23.99
C TYR A 149 -28.72 -26.91 -25.01
N PRO A 150 -28.53 -26.72 -26.33
CA PRO A 150 -27.86 -25.56 -26.98
C PRO A 150 -28.79 -24.38 -27.27
N LEU A 151 -30.06 -24.43 -26.98
CA LEU A 151 -31.01 -23.35 -27.23
C LEU A 151 -30.79 -22.21 -26.22
N ILE A 152 -30.89 -20.97 -26.67
CA ILE A 152 -30.85 -19.80 -25.82
C ILE A 152 -32.29 -19.34 -25.59
N VAL A 153 -32.85 -19.73 -24.44
CA VAL A 153 -34.21 -19.34 -24.02
C VAL A 153 -34.06 -18.49 -22.75
N MET A 154 -34.50 -17.24 -22.83
CA MET A 154 -34.54 -16.36 -21.68
C MET A 154 -35.63 -16.78 -20.71
N PRO A 155 -35.32 -17.04 -19.46
CA PRO A 155 -36.31 -17.38 -18.47
C PRO A 155 -37.25 -16.19 -18.25
N ARG A 156 -38.53 -16.47 -18.21
CA ARG A 156 -39.54 -15.50 -17.78
C ARG A 156 -39.73 -15.72 -16.28
N TYR A 157 -39.39 -14.72 -15.48
CA TYR A 157 -39.66 -14.74 -14.05
C TYR A 157 -41.08 -14.23 -13.84
N PHE A 158 -41.93 -15.06 -13.26
CA PHE A 158 -43.31 -14.67 -12.96
C PHE A 158 -43.51 -14.68 -11.45
N VAL A 159 -44.15 -13.65 -10.95
CA VAL A 159 -44.65 -13.57 -9.57
C VAL A 159 -45.51 -14.79 -9.20
N ASP A 160 -46.06 -15.45 -10.21
CA ASP A 160 -46.95 -16.61 -10.07
C ASP A 160 -46.22 -17.96 -9.96
N VAL A 161 -44.88 -18.02 -10.00
CA VAL A 161 -44.16 -19.29 -9.83
C VAL A 161 -44.21 -19.68 -8.33
N PRO A 162 -44.79 -20.84 -7.99
CA PRO A 162 -44.81 -21.30 -6.61
C PRO A 162 -43.37 -21.38 -6.05
N VAL A 163 -43.14 -20.93 -4.83
CA VAL A 163 -41.84 -20.92 -4.14
C VAL A 163 -41.09 -22.25 -4.25
N VAL A 164 -41.87 -23.39 -4.18
CA VAL A 164 -41.34 -24.77 -4.26
C VAL A 164 -40.79 -25.15 -5.64
N HIS A 165 -41.11 -24.38 -6.68
CA HIS A 165 -40.63 -24.58 -8.06
C HIS A 165 -39.61 -23.50 -8.47
N ASP A 166 -39.31 -22.56 -7.60
CA ASP A 166 -38.37 -21.47 -7.88
C ASP A 166 -36.94 -21.91 -7.57
N THR A 167 -36.08 -21.95 -8.59
CA THR A 167 -34.66 -22.28 -8.47
C THR A 167 -33.91 -21.35 -7.50
N ALA A 168 -34.28 -20.08 -7.48
CA ALA A 168 -33.62 -19.09 -6.61
C ALA A 168 -33.85 -19.40 -5.12
N PHE A 169 -34.98 -19.98 -4.75
CA PHE A 169 -35.28 -20.44 -3.39
C PHE A 169 -34.28 -21.51 -2.94
N TYR A 170 -34.03 -22.52 -3.78
CA TYR A 170 -33.08 -23.58 -3.46
C TYR A 170 -31.63 -23.09 -3.43
N VAL A 171 -31.27 -22.13 -4.29
CA VAL A 171 -29.97 -21.45 -4.27
C VAL A 171 -29.80 -20.70 -2.95
N ALA A 172 -30.80 -19.94 -2.51
CA ALA A 172 -30.78 -19.24 -1.23
C ALA A 172 -30.63 -20.20 -0.05
N LEU A 173 -31.35 -21.32 -0.04
CA LEU A 173 -31.25 -22.33 1.01
C LEU A 173 -29.87 -23.00 1.05
N LEU A 174 -29.31 -23.34 -0.11
CA LEU A 174 -27.97 -23.93 -0.23
C LEU A 174 -26.91 -22.96 0.30
N LEU A 175 -26.99 -21.68 -0.07
CA LEU A 175 -26.07 -20.64 0.39
C LEU A 175 -26.21 -20.37 1.89
N ALA A 176 -27.44 -20.49 2.47
CA ALA A 176 -27.65 -20.40 3.91
C ALA A 176 -26.91 -21.52 4.66
N VAL A 177 -27.06 -22.75 4.19
CA VAL A 177 -26.35 -23.91 4.77
C VAL A 177 -24.83 -23.68 4.68
N PHE A 178 -24.34 -23.23 3.54
CA PHE A 178 -22.93 -22.95 3.34
C PHE A 178 -22.42 -21.85 4.31
N ALA A 179 -23.12 -20.73 4.37
CA ALA A 179 -22.75 -19.60 5.26
C ALA A 179 -22.77 -20.01 6.75
N ILE A 180 -23.73 -20.87 7.16
CA ILE A 180 -23.80 -21.39 8.52
C ILE A 180 -22.60 -22.29 8.83
N LEU A 181 -22.25 -23.19 7.92
CA LEU A 181 -21.15 -24.13 8.11
C LEU A 181 -19.77 -23.48 8.18
N PHE A 182 -19.58 -22.38 7.44
CA PHE A 182 -18.29 -21.66 7.41
C PHE A 182 -18.21 -20.47 8.35
N GLY A 183 -19.30 -19.74 8.52
CA GLY A 183 -19.30 -18.46 9.23
C GLY A 183 -19.64 -18.54 10.71
N THR A 184 -20.13 -19.69 11.21
CA THR A 184 -20.64 -19.76 12.58
C THR A 184 -20.23 -21.04 13.31
N ARG A 185 -18.94 -21.40 13.21
CA ARG A 185 -18.43 -22.61 13.92
C ARG A 185 -18.18 -22.37 15.39
N HIS A 186 -17.53 -21.26 15.73
CA HIS A 186 -17.13 -20.92 17.10
C HIS A 186 -17.36 -19.44 17.36
N LEU A 187 -17.48 -19.06 18.63
CA LEU A 187 -17.54 -17.69 19.11
C LEU A 187 -16.16 -17.31 19.62
N ASP A 188 -15.28 -16.84 18.77
CA ASP A 188 -13.97 -16.38 19.19
C ASP A 188 -13.83 -14.89 18.95
N ALA A 189 -13.45 -14.12 19.98
CA ALA A 189 -13.16 -12.69 19.87
C ALA A 189 -11.95 -12.38 18.99
N THR A 190 -11.17 -13.41 18.62
CA THR A 190 -9.99 -13.33 17.78
C THR A 190 -10.11 -14.23 16.55
N GLU A 191 -11.27 -14.89 16.36
CA GLU A 191 -11.46 -15.86 15.30
C GLU A 191 -11.43 -15.15 13.93
N ARG A 192 -10.42 -15.48 13.20
CA ARG A 192 -10.28 -15.17 11.79
C ARG A 192 -10.83 -16.35 11.01
N HIS A 193 -11.61 -16.04 10.01
CA HIS A 193 -12.18 -17.06 9.14
C HIS A 193 -11.17 -17.45 8.06
N GLU A 194 -10.04 -18.11 8.47
CA GLU A 194 -8.94 -18.43 7.55
C GLU A 194 -9.41 -19.27 6.36
N GLY A 195 -10.26 -20.23 6.59
CA GLY A 195 -10.86 -21.04 5.55
C GLY A 195 -11.70 -20.23 4.58
N LEU A 196 -12.48 -19.29 5.09
CA LEU A 196 -13.31 -18.41 4.27
C LEU A 196 -12.44 -17.50 3.37
N VAL A 197 -11.42 -16.86 3.92
CA VAL A 197 -10.52 -15.98 3.15
C VAL A 197 -9.77 -16.75 2.07
N ALA A 198 -9.33 -17.98 2.37
CA ALA A 198 -8.66 -18.83 1.40
C ALA A 198 -9.61 -19.27 0.26
N ALA A 199 -10.86 -19.61 0.60
CA ALA A 199 -11.89 -19.94 -0.39
C ALA A 199 -12.19 -18.73 -1.30
N ILE A 200 -12.35 -17.51 -0.74
CA ILE A 200 -12.58 -16.28 -1.50
C ILE A 200 -11.42 -15.98 -2.46
N ALA A 201 -10.16 -16.16 -2.01
CA ALA A 201 -9.00 -15.95 -2.86
C ALA A 201 -8.99 -16.92 -4.04
N PHE A 202 -9.38 -18.19 -3.82
CA PHE A 202 -9.52 -19.19 -4.87
C PHE A 202 -10.67 -18.84 -5.84
N GLU A 203 -11.84 -18.48 -5.32
CA GLU A 203 -12.99 -18.02 -6.12
C GLU A 203 -12.60 -16.84 -7.02
N SER A 204 -11.76 -15.94 -6.51
CA SER A 204 -11.29 -14.79 -7.29
C SER A 204 -10.44 -15.18 -8.50
N LEU A 205 -9.68 -16.27 -8.40
CA LEU A 205 -8.95 -16.83 -9.55
C LEU A 205 -9.89 -17.51 -10.54
N VAL A 206 -10.85 -18.31 -10.05
CA VAL A 206 -11.79 -19.05 -10.90
C VAL A 206 -12.63 -18.10 -11.77
N LYS A 207 -13.24 -17.07 -11.16
CA LYS A 207 -14.04 -16.09 -11.91
C LYS A 207 -13.19 -15.27 -12.90
N LEU A 208 -11.95 -14.94 -12.56
CA LEU A 208 -11.03 -14.23 -13.46
C LEU A 208 -10.70 -15.09 -14.68
N VAL A 209 -10.30 -16.34 -14.47
CA VAL A 209 -9.96 -17.27 -15.55
C VAL A 209 -11.16 -17.52 -16.46
N ALA A 210 -12.35 -17.72 -15.90
CA ALA A 210 -13.57 -17.94 -16.67
C ALA A 210 -13.92 -16.71 -17.53
N PHE A 211 -13.82 -15.51 -16.98
CA PHE A 211 -14.11 -14.27 -17.71
C PHE A 211 -13.11 -13.99 -18.83
N LEU A 212 -11.80 -14.16 -18.53
CA LEU A 212 -10.76 -14.00 -19.54
C LEU A 212 -10.89 -15.03 -20.66
N ALA A 213 -11.21 -16.29 -20.35
CA ALA A 213 -11.42 -17.32 -21.34
C ALA A 213 -12.61 -16.99 -22.28
N ALA A 214 -13.71 -16.49 -21.71
CA ALA A 214 -14.86 -16.01 -22.50
C ALA A 214 -14.45 -14.82 -23.39
N GLY A 215 -13.71 -13.86 -22.85
CA GLY A 215 -13.24 -12.70 -23.60
C GLY A 215 -12.29 -13.04 -24.76
N VAL A 216 -11.31 -13.90 -24.50
CA VAL A 216 -10.40 -14.42 -25.54
C VAL A 216 -11.17 -15.15 -26.62
N PHE A 217 -12.15 -16.00 -26.22
CA PHE A 217 -13.00 -16.68 -27.19
C PHE A 217 -13.82 -15.72 -28.04
N VAL A 218 -14.39 -14.67 -27.46
CA VAL A 218 -15.15 -13.68 -28.24
C VAL A 218 -14.22 -12.95 -29.22
N VAL A 219 -13.08 -12.48 -28.79
CA VAL A 219 -12.17 -11.67 -29.62
C VAL A 219 -11.53 -12.48 -30.74
N TYR A 220 -11.08 -13.70 -30.45
CA TYR A 220 -10.28 -14.51 -31.40
C TYR A 220 -10.99 -15.76 -31.92
N GLY A 221 -12.09 -16.20 -31.26
CA GLY A 221 -12.89 -17.34 -31.68
C GLY A 221 -14.13 -16.97 -32.49
N ILE A 222 -14.70 -15.75 -32.23
CA ILE A 222 -15.85 -15.25 -33.00
C ILE A 222 -15.41 -14.21 -34.03
N TYR A 223 -14.50 -13.30 -33.65
CA TYR A 223 -13.96 -12.22 -34.49
C TYR A 223 -12.48 -12.42 -34.79
N GLY A 224 -11.93 -11.70 -35.77
CA GLY A 224 -10.53 -11.80 -36.18
C GLY A 224 -9.55 -11.01 -35.31
N GLY A 225 -9.94 -10.64 -34.08
CA GLY A 225 -9.15 -9.85 -33.15
C GLY A 225 -9.85 -8.57 -32.68
N LEU A 226 -9.24 -7.82 -31.78
CA LEU A 226 -9.82 -6.57 -31.26
C LEU A 226 -10.09 -5.55 -32.37
N SER A 227 -9.16 -5.37 -33.30
CA SER A 227 -9.31 -4.41 -34.40
C SER A 227 -10.52 -4.72 -35.28
N ASP A 228 -10.72 -5.99 -35.63
CA ASP A 228 -11.84 -6.43 -36.43
C ASP A 228 -13.18 -6.24 -35.68
N LEU A 229 -13.24 -6.67 -34.42
CA LEU A 229 -14.41 -6.51 -33.55
C LEU A 229 -14.84 -5.04 -33.42
N PHE A 230 -13.92 -4.13 -33.12
CA PHE A 230 -14.26 -2.71 -32.98
C PHE A 230 -14.61 -2.04 -34.31
N ALA A 231 -13.98 -2.44 -35.43
CA ALA A 231 -14.33 -1.95 -36.75
C ALA A 231 -15.77 -2.36 -37.15
N GLN A 232 -16.17 -3.60 -36.86
CA GLN A 232 -17.55 -4.05 -37.09
C GLN A 232 -18.53 -3.34 -36.15
N ALA A 233 -18.19 -3.16 -34.88
CA ALA A 233 -19.02 -2.50 -33.89
C ALA A 233 -19.31 -1.03 -34.26
N GLN A 234 -18.33 -0.29 -34.76
CA GLN A 234 -18.48 1.11 -35.19
C GLN A 234 -19.46 1.27 -36.35
N ASN A 235 -19.61 0.27 -37.20
CA ASN A 235 -20.53 0.27 -38.34
C ASN A 235 -21.99 -0.05 -37.96
N LEU A 236 -22.23 -0.50 -36.72
CA LEU A 236 -23.57 -0.84 -36.26
C LEU A 236 -24.33 0.39 -35.71
N PRO A 237 -25.50 0.78 -36.30
CA PRO A 237 -26.24 1.93 -35.81
C PRO A 237 -26.59 1.86 -34.33
N ALA A 238 -26.91 0.67 -33.82
CA ALA A 238 -27.26 0.44 -32.42
C ALA A 238 -26.12 0.72 -31.43
N LEU A 239 -24.87 0.72 -31.88
CA LEU A 239 -23.70 1.01 -31.02
C LEU A 239 -23.15 2.40 -31.22
N LYS A 240 -23.66 3.18 -32.20
CA LYS A 240 -23.12 4.50 -32.54
C LYS A 240 -23.14 5.47 -31.36
N ASP A 241 -24.22 5.48 -30.60
CA ASP A 241 -24.37 6.35 -29.42
C ASP A 241 -23.52 5.88 -28.23
N VAL A 242 -23.21 4.58 -28.17
CA VAL A 242 -22.41 4.00 -27.09
C VAL A 242 -20.93 4.39 -27.19
N PHE A 243 -20.44 4.77 -28.39
CA PHE A 243 -19.09 5.29 -28.59
C PHE A 243 -18.94 6.76 -28.23
N THR A 244 -20.06 7.48 -27.99
CA THR A 244 -20.04 8.89 -27.61
C THR A 244 -20.31 9.03 -26.11
N PHE A 245 -19.49 9.85 -25.43
CA PHE A 245 -19.64 10.12 -24.00
C PHE A 245 -19.59 11.65 -23.76
N GLY A 246 -20.43 12.13 -22.84
CA GLY A 246 -20.45 13.55 -22.49
C GLY A 246 -21.29 14.40 -23.48
N THR A 247 -22.24 13.77 -24.17
CA THR A 247 -23.15 14.44 -25.09
C THR A 247 -24.35 15.07 -24.39
N GLU A 248 -24.76 14.51 -23.24
CA GLU A 248 -25.87 15.02 -22.46
C GLU A 248 -25.38 15.91 -21.31
N PRO A 249 -26.13 16.99 -20.99
CA PRO A 249 -25.84 17.84 -19.83
C PRO A 249 -25.86 17.00 -18.53
N GLY A 250 -24.77 17.01 -17.78
CA GLY A 250 -24.70 16.29 -16.51
C GLY A 250 -23.95 14.94 -16.55
N ASP A 251 -23.64 14.40 -17.74
CA ASP A 251 -22.96 13.12 -17.90
C ASP A 251 -21.66 13.03 -17.09
N TYR A 252 -20.78 14.03 -17.19
CA TYR A 252 -19.51 14.05 -16.46
C TYR A 252 -19.72 14.17 -14.95
N PHE A 253 -20.71 14.92 -14.51
CA PHE A 253 -21.02 15.07 -13.10
C PHE A 253 -21.62 13.79 -12.53
N GLY A 254 -22.58 13.17 -13.23
CA GLY A 254 -23.15 11.88 -12.89
C GLY A 254 -22.09 10.79 -12.84
N TRP A 255 -21.20 10.74 -13.83
CA TRP A 255 -20.09 9.81 -13.88
C TRP A 255 -19.14 9.98 -12.68
N SER A 256 -18.83 11.22 -12.30
CA SER A 256 -18.01 11.52 -11.13
C SER A 256 -18.68 11.10 -9.82
N LEU A 257 -20.00 11.26 -9.70
CA LEU A 257 -20.76 10.77 -8.54
C LEU A 257 -20.73 9.24 -8.45
N HIS A 258 -20.78 8.52 -9.57
CA HIS A 258 -20.63 7.07 -9.58
C HIS A 258 -19.22 6.64 -9.16
N VAL A 259 -18.16 7.41 -9.48
CA VAL A 259 -16.80 7.16 -8.96
C VAL A 259 -16.78 7.32 -7.44
N VAL A 260 -17.33 8.42 -6.90
CA VAL A 260 -17.42 8.65 -5.45
C VAL A 260 -18.22 7.53 -4.78
N LEU A 261 -19.34 7.14 -5.38
CA LEU A 261 -20.18 6.03 -4.91
C LEU A 261 -19.38 4.73 -4.81
N SER A 262 -18.59 4.41 -5.81
CA SER A 262 -17.75 3.21 -5.84
C SER A 262 -16.58 3.28 -4.86
N MET A 263 -16.00 4.47 -4.63
CA MET A 263 -15.01 4.71 -3.58
C MET A 263 -15.59 4.42 -2.19
N THR A 264 -16.81 4.85 -1.93
CA THR A 264 -17.48 4.58 -0.64
C THR A 264 -17.86 3.10 -0.50
N ALA A 265 -18.33 2.49 -1.56
CA ALA A 265 -18.73 1.08 -1.57
C ALA A 265 -17.56 0.14 -1.24
N VAL A 266 -16.36 0.35 -1.81
CA VAL A 266 -15.19 -0.50 -1.53
C VAL A 266 -14.68 -0.36 -0.09
N LEU A 267 -14.98 0.76 0.59
CA LEU A 267 -14.60 1.00 1.98
C LEU A 267 -15.67 0.51 2.97
N PHE A 268 -16.94 0.67 2.64
CA PHE A 268 -18.03 0.65 3.62
C PHE A 268 -19.09 -0.44 3.40
N LEU A 269 -19.04 -1.20 2.30
CA LEU A 269 -19.84 -2.42 2.22
C LEU A 269 -19.46 -3.39 3.34
N PRO A 270 -20.44 -3.99 4.09
CA PRO A 270 -20.13 -4.85 5.22
C PRO A 270 -19.15 -5.98 4.89
N ARG A 271 -19.32 -6.66 3.74
CA ARG A 271 -18.40 -7.69 3.28
C ARG A 271 -17.00 -7.16 3.00
N GLN A 272 -16.93 -5.97 2.38
CA GLN A 272 -15.65 -5.38 2.01
C GLN A 272 -14.90 -4.93 3.26
N PHE A 273 -15.62 -4.34 4.23
CA PHE A 273 -15.08 -4.02 5.54
C PHE A 273 -14.61 -5.28 6.27
N GLN A 274 -15.40 -6.37 6.22
CA GLN A 274 -15.01 -7.66 6.80
C GLN A 274 -13.66 -8.13 6.26
N VAL A 275 -13.53 -8.26 4.93
CA VAL A 275 -12.31 -8.81 4.30
C VAL A 275 -11.13 -7.84 4.38
N THR A 276 -11.36 -6.53 4.13
CA THR A 276 -10.28 -5.54 4.10
C THR A 276 -9.75 -5.23 5.48
N VAL A 277 -10.63 -5.15 6.49
CA VAL A 277 -10.32 -4.61 7.82
C VAL A 277 -10.28 -5.69 8.88
N VAL A 278 -11.36 -6.47 9.04
CA VAL A 278 -11.49 -7.44 10.14
C VAL A 278 -10.56 -8.64 9.93
N GLU A 279 -10.54 -9.21 8.72
CA GLU A 279 -9.70 -10.37 8.39
C GLU A 279 -8.23 -10.02 8.11
N ASN A 280 -7.87 -8.74 8.11
CA ASN A 280 -6.48 -8.33 7.89
C ASN A 280 -5.57 -8.75 9.05
N VAL A 281 -4.60 -9.63 8.76
CA VAL A 281 -3.63 -10.13 9.76
C VAL A 281 -2.53 -9.10 10.04
N ASN A 282 -2.01 -8.46 8.99
CA ASN A 282 -0.88 -7.54 9.08
C ASN A 282 -1.12 -6.32 8.18
N GLU A 283 -0.92 -5.10 8.72
CA GLU A 283 -1.01 -3.86 7.95
C GLU A 283 -0.06 -3.83 6.74
N ASP A 284 1.07 -4.54 6.82
CA ASP A 284 2.06 -4.60 5.73
C ASP A 284 1.54 -5.34 4.48
N HIS A 285 0.47 -6.15 4.60
CA HIS A 285 -0.17 -6.79 3.45
C HIS A 285 -0.77 -5.75 2.49
N LEU A 286 -1.09 -4.55 2.97
CA LEU A 286 -1.53 -3.45 2.13
C LEU A 286 -0.50 -3.06 1.06
N LYS A 287 0.80 -3.21 1.32
CA LYS A 287 1.85 -2.91 0.33
C LYS A 287 1.70 -3.73 -0.95
N GLN A 288 1.21 -4.95 -0.83
CA GLN A 288 0.93 -5.79 -2.00
C GLN A 288 -0.46 -5.53 -2.58
N ALA A 289 -1.45 -5.28 -1.73
CA ALA A 289 -2.81 -4.99 -2.15
C ALA A 289 -2.91 -3.72 -3.01
N ILE A 290 -2.09 -2.70 -2.78
CA ILE A 290 -2.05 -1.43 -3.52
C ILE A 290 -1.93 -1.62 -5.04
N TRP A 291 -1.14 -2.58 -5.49
CA TRP A 291 -0.92 -2.79 -6.91
C TRP A 291 -1.63 -4.05 -7.44
N LEU A 292 -1.73 -5.11 -6.64
CA LEU A 292 -2.29 -6.38 -7.10
C LEU A 292 -3.82 -6.31 -7.24
N PHE A 293 -4.51 -5.61 -6.33
CA PHE A 293 -5.96 -5.45 -6.44
C PHE A 293 -6.38 -4.55 -7.62
N PRO A 294 -5.79 -3.36 -7.85
CA PRO A 294 -6.02 -2.60 -9.09
C PRO A 294 -5.67 -3.37 -10.37
N LEU A 295 -4.58 -4.13 -10.36
CA LEU A 295 -4.22 -4.99 -11.50
C LEU A 295 -5.27 -6.06 -11.77
N TYR A 296 -5.82 -6.67 -10.71
CA TYR A 296 -6.93 -7.62 -10.81
C TYR A 296 -8.18 -6.95 -11.41
N LEU A 297 -8.51 -5.73 -10.94
CA LEU A 297 -9.64 -4.95 -11.49
C LEU A 297 -9.44 -4.62 -12.96
N LEU A 298 -8.22 -4.28 -13.37
CA LEU A 298 -7.90 -4.07 -14.78
C LEU A 298 -8.07 -5.36 -15.58
N ALA A 299 -7.52 -6.46 -15.09
CA ALA A 299 -7.54 -7.74 -15.79
C ALA A 299 -8.96 -8.27 -16.03
N ILE A 300 -9.86 -8.20 -15.02
CA ILE A 300 -11.23 -8.68 -15.17
C ILE A 300 -12.07 -7.78 -16.09
N ASN A 301 -11.67 -6.53 -16.31
CA ASN A 301 -12.42 -5.58 -17.13
C ASN A 301 -11.93 -5.49 -18.59
N ILE A 302 -10.81 -6.10 -18.93
CA ILE A 302 -10.18 -5.94 -20.25
C ILE A 302 -11.08 -6.38 -21.41
N PHE A 303 -11.94 -7.39 -21.18
CA PHE A 303 -12.84 -7.94 -22.19
C PHE A 303 -14.30 -7.51 -22.03
N VAL A 304 -14.62 -6.61 -21.10
CA VAL A 304 -16.02 -6.18 -20.89
C VAL A 304 -16.60 -5.54 -22.16
N LEU A 305 -15.93 -4.56 -22.76
CA LEU A 305 -16.37 -3.94 -24.02
C LEU A 305 -16.39 -4.93 -25.18
N PRO A 306 -15.35 -5.76 -25.43
CA PRO A 306 -15.39 -6.76 -26.47
C PRO A 306 -16.56 -7.75 -26.35
N ILE A 307 -16.85 -8.25 -25.16
CA ILE A 307 -17.97 -9.18 -24.94
C ILE A 307 -19.30 -8.45 -25.13
N ALA A 308 -19.45 -7.23 -24.61
CA ALA A 308 -20.65 -6.43 -24.76
C ALA A 308 -20.96 -6.14 -26.23
N PHE A 309 -20.01 -5.64 -26.99
CA PHE A 309 -20.20 -5.33 -28.40
C PHE A 309 -20.39 -6.57 -29.25
N GLY A 310 -19.64 -7.65 -28.98
CA GLY A 310 -19.82 -8.95 -29.61
C GLY A 310 -21.23 -9.50 -29.41
N GLY A 311 -21.80 -9.32 -28.20
CA GLY A 311 -23.16 -9.71 -27.85
C GLY A 311 -24.21 -8.91 -28.63
N VAL A 312 -24.08 -7.57 -28.66
CA VAL A 312 -24.99 -6.70 -29.42
C VAL A 312 -24.95 -7.00 -30.93
N MET A 313 -23.77 -7.28 -31.48
CA MET A 313 -23.63 -7.66 -32.90
C MET A 313 -24.21 -9.04 -33.23
N GLN A 314 -24.12 -10.00 -32.28
CA GLN A 314 -24.61 -11.37 -32.49
C GLN A 314 -26.12 -11.49 -32.26
N PHE A 315 -26.68 -10.77 -31.29
CA PHE A 315 -28.06 -10.86 -30.86
C PHE A 315 -28.81 -9.55 -31.16
N VAL A 316 -29.65 -9.55 -32.17
CA VAL A 316 -30.41 -8.36 -32.58
C VAL A 316 -31.52 -8.01 -31.56
N SER A 317 -32.13 -9.00 -30.92
CA SER A 317 -33.16 -8.84 -29.87
C SER A 317 -33.41 -10.19 -29.17
N GLY A 318 -34.11 -10.12 -28.01
CA GLY A 318 -34.58 -11.31 -27.29
C GLY A 318 -33.61 -12.00 -26.35
N VAL A 319 -32.35 -11.50 -26.26
CA VAL A 319 -31.33 -11.98 -25.30
C VAL A 319 -30.98 -10.84 -24.33
N ASP A 320 -31.05 -11.14 -23.03
CA ASP A 320 -30.70 -10.17 -22.00
C ASP A 320 -29.19 -9.85 -22.05
N VAL A 321 -28.86 -8.58 -22.15
CA VAL A 321 -27.49 -8.07 -22.28
C VAL A 321 -26.58 -8.50 -21.13
N ASP A 322 -27.13 -8.66 -19.93
CA ASP A 322 -26.39 -9.15 -18.76
C ASP A 322 -25.90 -10.60 -18.94
N THR A 323 -26.48 -11.36 -19.87
CA THR A 323 -26.15 -12.79 -20.09
C THR A 323 -25.13 -13.04 -21.20
N PHE A 324 -24.66 -12.02 -21.93
CA PHE A 324 -23.80 -12.18 -23.10
C PHE A 324 -22.53 -12.98 -22.82
N VAL A 325 -21.96 -12.89 -21.59
CA VAL A 325 -20.79 -13.71 -21.20
C VAL A 325 -21.08 -15.21 -21.35
N LEU A 326 -22.31 -15.66 -21.02
CA LEU A 326 -22.75 -17.07 -21.09
C LEU A 326 -23.32 -17.43 -22.47
N THR A 327 -24.15 -16.56 -23.06
CA THR A 327 -24.88 -16.85 -24.25
C THR A 327 -24.05 -16.83 -25.53
N LEU A 328 -22.95 -16.04 -25.60
CA LEU A 328 -22.05 -16.03 -26.74
C LEU A 328 -21.33 -17.37 -26.95
N PRO A 329 -20.70 -17.99 -25.92
CA PRO A 329 -20.17 -19.35 -26.05
C PRO A 329 -21.27 -20.40 -26.41
N MET A 330 -22.47 -20.27 -25.83
CA MET A 330 -23.59 -21.15 -26.15
C MET A 330 -24.01 -21.06 -27.61
N ALA A 331 -24.15 -19.86 -28.17
CA ALA A 331 -24.52 -19.60 -29.55
C ALA A 331 -23.56 -20.25 -30.57
N ARG A 332 -22.31 -20.46 -30.15
CA ARG A 332 -21.27 -21.11 -30.97
C ARG A 332 -21.03 -22.58 -30.60
N GLY A 333 -21.91 -23.18 -29.81
CA GLY A 333 -21.84 -24.58 -29.42
C GLY A 333 -20.67 -24.96 -28.49
N GLN A 334 -20.05 -24.00 -27.81
CA GLN A 334 -18.87 -24.20 -26.95
C GLN A 334 -19.31 -24.68 -25.56
N ALA A 335 -19.71 -25.93 -25.42
CA ALA A 335 -20.26 -26.49 -24.19
C ALA A 335 -19.31 -26.39 -22.98
N ALA A 336 -18.03 -26.71 -23.16
CA ALA A 336 -17.04 -26.65 -22.09
C ALA A 336 -16.81 -25.22 -21.57
N LEU A 337 -16.73 -24.24 -22.49
CA LEU A 337 -16.59 -22.85 -22.14
C LEU A 337 -17.85 -22.30 -21.47
N SER A 338 -19.04 -22.69 -21.92
CA SER A 338 -20.30 -22.29 -21.28
C SER A 338 -20.40 -22.80 -19.84
N LEU A 339 -19.96 -24.05 -19.59
CA LEU A 339 -19.86 -24.60 -18.23
C LEU A 339 -18.81 -23.87 -17.37
N LEU A 340 -17.65 -23.53 -17.92
CA LEU A 340 -16.62 -22.75 -17.23
C LEU A 340 -17.15 -21.37 -16.86
N VAL A 341 -17.85 -20.68 -17.75
CA VAL A 341 -18.48 -19.39 -17.52
C VAL A 341 -19.56 -19.51 -16.44
N PHE A 342 -20.36 -20.53 -16.45
CA PHE A 342 -21.36 -20.81 -15.39
C PHE A 342 -20.68 -20.94 -14.02
N VAL A 343 -19.60 -21.73 -13.90
CA VAL A 343 -18.82 -21.87 -12.68
C VAL A 343 -18.21 -20.54 -12.25
N GLY A 344 -17.69 -19.75 -13.20
CA GLY A 344 -17.15 -18.40 -12.93
C GLY A 344 -18.21 -17.43 -12.38
N GLY A 345 -19.40 -17.43 -12.95
CA GLY A 345 -20.54 -16.64 -12.48
C GLY A 345 -21.04 -17.07 -11.11
N MET A 346 -21.14 -18.40 -10.89
CA MET A 346 -21.48 -18.97 -9.59
C MET A 346 -20.41 -18.61 -8.53
N SER A 347 -19.13 -18.70 -8.88
CA SER A 347 -18.00 -18.26 -8.05
C SER A 347 -18.11 -16.78 -7.65
N ALA A 348 -18.47 -15.94 -8.60
CA ALA A 348 -18.63 -14.50 -8.35
C ALA A 348 -19.79 -14.17 -7.39
N ALA A 349 -20.85 -14.98 -7.41
CA ALA A 349 -22.02 -14.80 -6.55
C ALA A 349 -21.83 -15.41 -5.15
N THR A 350 -21.32 -16.66 -5.05
CA THR A 350 -21.24 -17.42 -3.80
C THR A 350 -20.36 -16.74 -2.76
N GLY A 351 -19.16 -16.32 -3.14
CA GLY A 351 -18.23 -15.65 -2.20
C GLY A 351 -18.81 -14.36 -1.61
N MET A 352 -19.52 -13.60 -2.46
CA MET A 352 -20.20 -12.39 -2.01
C MET A 352 -21.28 -12.70 -0.97
N VAL A 353 -22.18 -13.61 -1.28
CA VAL A 353 -23.34 -13.92 -0.41
C VAL A 353 -22.88 -14.45 0.94
N ILE A 354 -21.89 -15.33 0.95
CA ILE A 354 -21.37 -15.93 2.18
C ILE A 354 -20.78 -14.85 3.10
N VAL A 355 -19.87 -14.01 2.58
CA VAL A 355 -19.22 -12.98 3.39
C VAL A 355 -20.20 -11.92 3.86
N GLU A 356 -21.10 -11.49 2.98
CA GLU A 356 -22.09 -10.47 3.30
C GLU A 356 -23.06 -10.95 4.40
N THR A 357 -23.56 -12.19 4.28
CA THR A 357 -24.48 -12.74 5.29
C THR A 357 -23.80 -12.98 6.65
N ILE A 358 -22.52 -13.36 6.67
CA ILE A 358 -21.72 -13.47 7.88
C ILE A 358 -21.54 -12.08 8.53
N ALA A 359 -21.16 -11.08 7.75
CA ALA A 359 -21.00 -9.70 8.25
C ALA A 359 -22.32 -9.14 8.80
N LEU A 360 -23.42 -9.26 8.05
CA LEU A 360 -24.74 -8.79 8.48
C LEU A 360 -25.26 -9.57 9.69
N SER A 361 -25.06 -10.90 9.76
CA SER A 361 -25.48 -11.70 10.92
C SER A 361 -24.75 -11.30 12.19
N THR A 362 -23.47 -10.94 12.07
CA THR A 362 -22.68 -10.41 13.19
C THR A 362 -23.22 -9.06 13.66
N MET A 363 -23.53 -8.15 12.72
CA MET A 363 -24.14 -6.85 13.00
C MET A 363 -25.51 -7.00 13.65
N ILE A 364 -26.40 -7.84 13.09
CA ILE A 364 -27.73 -8.11 13.65
C ILE A 364 -27.61 -8.67 15.06
N CYS A 365 -26.74 -9.63 15.27
CA CYS A 365 -26.53 -10.22 16.58
C CYS A 365 -26.03 -9.18 17.59
N ASN A 366 -24.93 -8.50 17.27
CA ASN A 366 -24.21 -7.66 18.22
C ASN A 366 -24.91 -6.31 18.48
N ASP A 367 -25.52 -5.70 17.45
CA ASP A 367 -26.02 -4.33 17.52
C ASP A 367 -27.56 -4.22 17.58
N LEU A 368 -28.31 -5.28 17.22
CA LEU A 368 -29.76 -5.32 17.35
C LEU A 368 -30.23 -6.28 18.46
N VAL A 369 -29.85 -7.54 18.38
CA VAL A 369 -30.42 -8.57 19.25
C VAL A 369 -29.80 -8.54 20.64
N MET A 370 -28.45 -8.49 20.76
CA MET A 370 -27.79 -8.53 22.06
C MET A 370 -28.14 -7.33 22.98
N PRO A 371 -28.16 -6.07 22.49
CA PRO A 371 -28.58 -4.96 23.33
C PRO A 371 -30.01 -5.08 23.86
N VAL A 372 -30.93 -5.65 23.10
CA VAL A 372 -32.30 -5.90 23.51
C VAL A 372 -32.36 -7.06 24.52
N LEU A 373 -31.69 -8.17 24.21
CA LEU A 373 -31.64 -9.37 25.03
C LEU A 373 -31.09 -9.10 26.43
N LEU A 374 -30.06 -8.25 26.51
CA LEU A 374 -29.44 -7.89 27.81
C LEU A 374 -30.30 -6.94 28.66
N ARG A 375 -31.24 -6.19 28.06
CA ARG A 375 -32.15 -5.27 28.76
C ARG A 375 -33.44 -5.92 29.22
N LEU A 376 -33.84 -7.02 28.57
CA LEU A 376 -35.09 -7.68 28.91
C LEU A 376 -34.91 -8.63 30.10
N PRO A 377 -35.79 -8.58 31.11
CA PRO A 377 -35.71 -9.44 32.32
C PRO A 377 -36.18 -10.89 32.05
N PHE A 378 -35.63 -11.53 31.02
CA PHE A 378 -35.91 -12.94 30.77
C PHE A 378 -35.24 -13.81 31.84
N LYS A 379 -35.99 -14.21 32.89
CA LYS A 379 -35.51 -15.07 34.00
C LYS A 379 -34.85 -16.38 33.50
N SER A 380 -35.26 -16.90 32.33
CA SER A 380 -34.69 -18.11 31.72
C SER A 380 -33.28 -17.87 31.13
N ILE A 381 -33.02 -16.69 30.59
CA ILE A 381 -31.72 -16.33 29.98
C ILE A 381 -30.77 -15.84 31.06
N ALA A 382 -31.29 -15.09 32.08
CA ALA A 382 -30.52 -14.66 33.24
C ALA A 382 -29.96 -15.83 34.07
N ARG A 383 -30.61 -16.99 34.05
CA ARG A 383 -30.18 -18.21 34.74
C ARG A 383 -29.25 -19.12 33.95
N ARG A 384 -29.04 -18.87 32.63
CA ARG A 384 -28.10 -19.69 31.81
C ARG A 384 -26.66 -19.26 32.11
N GLN A 385 -25.85 -20.23 32.49
CA GLN A 385 -24.41 -20.05 32.71
C GLN A 385 -23.60 -19.85 31.42
N ASP A 386 -24.15 -20.30 30.26
CA ASP A 386 -23.50 -20.18 28.95
C ASP A 386 -24.47 -19.56 27.93
N LEU A 387 -24.12 -18.37 27.44
CA LEU A 387 -24.82 -17.63 26.41
C LEU A 387 -24.19 -17.83 25.01
N SER A 388 -23.07 -18.51 24.89
CA SER A 388 -22.36 -18.70 23.62
C SER A 388 -23.25 -19.43 22.60
N PHE A 389 -24.00 -20.44 23.05
CA PHE A 389 -24.98 -21.15 22.21
C PHE A 389 -26.11 -20.22 21.72
N VAL A 390 -26.57 -19.30 22.56
CA VAL A 390 -27.63 -18.34 22.17
C VAL A 390 -27.13 -17.38 21.10
N VAL A 391 -25.93 -16.80 21.27
CA VAL A 391 -25.30 -15.92 20.29
C VAL A 391 -25.11 -16.64 18.94
N LEU A 392 -24.68 -17.91 18.98
CA LEU A 392 -24.50 -18.71 17.78
C LEU A 392 -25.83 -18.98 17.07
N MET A 393 -26.90 -19.30 17.80
CA MET A 393 -28.24 -19.51 17.23
C MET A 393 -28.81 -18.23 16.65
N VAL A 394 -28.61 -17.10 17.30
CA VAL A 394 -29.00 -15.77 16.75
C VAL A 394 -28.28 -15.48 15.42
N ARG A 395 -26.96 -15.71 15.34
CA ARG A 395 -26.20 -15.52 14.10
C ARG A 395 -26.71 -16.43 12.98
N ARG A 396 -26.94 -17.72 13.25
CA ARG A 396 -27.48 -18.67 12.29
C ARG A 396 -28.88 -18.30 11.82
N GLY A 397 -29.75 -17.90 12.75
CA GLY A 397 -31.08 -17.39 12.43
C GLY A 397 -31.05 -16.11 11.58
N ALA A 398 -30.12 -15.21 11.87
CA ALA A 398 -29.94 -13.99 11.10
C ALA A 398 -29.47 -14.27 9.65
N ILE A 399 -28.57 -15.25 9.44
CA ILE A 399 -28.15 -15.68 8.09
C ILE A 399 -29.37 -16.15 7.29
N VAL A 400 -30.16 -17.04 7.87
CA VAL A 400 -31.38 -17.57 7.21
C VAL A 400 -32.37 -16.45 6.92
N LEU A 401 -32.61 -15.56 7.89
CA LEU A 401 -33.54 -14.43 7.74
C LEU A 401 -33.10 -13.49 6.60
N VAL A 402 -31.81 -13.10 6.55
CA VAL A 402 -31.27 -12.21 5.52
C VAL A 402 -31.44 -12.83 4.12
N LEU A 403 -31.17 -14.13 3.98
CA LEU A 403 -31.31 -14.81 2.69
C LEU A 403 -32.77 -15.00 2.26
N LEU A 404 -33.67 -15.24 3.21
CA LEU A 404 -35.10 -15.27 2.93
C LEU A 404 -35.64 -13.89 2.54
N LEU A 405 -35.18 -12.82 3.18
CA LEU A 405 -35.52 -11.47 2.80
C LEU A 405 -34.97 -11.10 1.40
N ALA A 406 -33.75 -11.53 1.10
CA ALA A 406 -33.17 -11.33 -0.23
C ALA A 406 -33.92 -12.13 -1.31
N TYR A 407 -34.35 -13.37 -1.00
CA TYR A 407 -35.20 -14.15 -1.89
C TYR A 407 -36.57 -13.47 -2.09
N ALA A 408 -37.19 -12.98 -1.02
CA ALA A 408 -38.45 -12.24 -1.12
C ALA A 408 -38.31 -10.99 -1.99
N TYR A 409 -37.21 -10.23 -1.80
CA TYR A 409 -36.92 -9.06 -2.65
C TYR A 409 -36.78 -9.48 -4.13
N PHE A 410 -36.04 -10.55 -4.41
CA PHE A 410 -35.88 -11.09 -5.76
C PHE A 410 -37.25 -11.48 -6.36
N HIS A 411 -38.06 -12.23 -5.61
CA HIS A 411 -39.35 -12.73 -6.06
C HIS A 411 -40.36 -11.63 -6.38
N PHE A 412 -40.40 -10.54 -5.58
CA PHE A 412 -41.38 -9.48 -5.76
C PHE A 412 -40.86 -8.31 -6.61
N ILE A 413 -39.55 -8.03 -6.64
CA ILE A 413 -38.99 -6.80 -7.21
C ILE A 413 -37.94 -7.09 -8.30
N GLY A 414 -37.36 -8.30 -8.32
CA GLY A 414 -36.17 -8.62 -9.11
C GLY A 414 -36.29 -8.45 -10.63
N GLU A 415 -37.51 -8.42 -11.20
CA GLU A 415 -37.74 -8.25 -12.64
C GLU A 415 -37.65 -6.79 -13.11
N VAL A 416 -37.91 -5.84 -12.21
CA VAL A 416 -38.13 -4.43 -12.57
C VAL A 416 -36.82 -3.72 -12.93
N TYR A 417 -35.67 -4.25 -12.46
CA TYR A 417 -34.38 -3.60 -12.61
C TYR A 417 -33.30 -4.52 -13.19
N SER A 418 -32.39 -3.93 -13.97
CA SER A 418 -31.15 -4.58 -14.40
C SER A 418 -30.27 -4.94 -13.19
N LEU A 419 -29.37 -5.91 -13.35
CA LEU A 419 -28.41 -6.28 -12.29
C LEU A 419 -27.62 -5.06 -11.79
N VAL A 420 -27.23 -4.17 -12.70
CA VAL A 420 -26.45 -2.97 -12.34
C VAL A 420 -27.25 -2.00 -11.47
N SER A 421 -28.48 -1.69 -11.83
CA SER A 421 -29.31 -0.74 -11.09
C SER A 421 -29.55 -1.22 -9.65
N ILE A 422 -29.82 -2.51 -9.45
CA ILE A 422 -30.00 -3.11 -8.13
C ILE A 422 -28.74 -2.93 -7.26
N GLY A 423 -27.56 -3.17 -7.85
CA GLY A 423 -26.29 -3.02 -7.12
C GLY A 423 -25.98 -1.59 -6.72
N LEU A 424 -26.23 -0.64 -7.63
CA LEU A 424 -25.98 0.79 -7.35
C LEU A 424 -26.94 1.37 -6.29
N ILE A 425 -28.16 0.90 -6.20
CA ILE A 425 -29.12 1.24 -5.12
C ILE A 425 -28.50 0.86 -3.76
N SER A 426 -27.94 -0.34 -3.65
CA SER A 426 -27.27 -0.80 -2.43
C SER A 426 -26.01 -0.01 -2.11
N PHE A 427 -25.21 0.35 -3.10
CA PHE A 427 -24.03 1.19 -2.91
C PHE A 427 -24.41 2.58 -2.35
N ALA A 428 -25.50 3.17 -2.85
CA ALA A 428 -26.00 4.44 -2.39
C ALA A 428 -26.47 4.41 -0.92
N ALA A 429 -27.02 3.27 -0.46
CA ALA A 429 -27.37 3.08 0.95
C ALA A 429 -26.13 3.05 1.85
N VAL A 430 -25.09 2.27 1.52
CA VAL A 430 -23.88 2.16 2.35
C VAL A 430 -22.99 3.40 2.24
N ALA A 431 -23.10 4.19 1.18
CA ALA A 431 -22.42 5.48 1.05
C ALA A 431 -22.80 6.44 2.19
N GLN A 432 -23.96 6.24 2.82
CA GLN A 432 -24.41 7.03 3.97
C GLN A 432 -23.51 6.87 5.21
N PHE A 433 -22.67 5.84 5.27
CA PHE A 433 -21.68 5.67 6.35
C PHE A 433 -20.47 6.59 6.21
N ALA A 434 -20.20 7.12 4.99
CA ALA A 434 -19.01 7.90 4.69
C ALA A 434 -18.84 9.15 5.57
N PRO A 435 -19.82 10.04 5.77
CA PRO A 435 -19.65 11.22 6.60
C PRO A 435 -19.31 10.86 8.05
N ALA A 436 -20.02 9.86 8.63
CA ALA A 436 -19.78 9.41 10.00
C ALA A 436 -18.40 8.75 10.19
N ILE A 437 -17.93 7.95 9.24
CA ILE A 437 -16.63 7.29 9.33
C ILE A 437 -15.51 8.29 9.07
N LEU A 438 -15.53 8.98 7.94
CA LEU A 438 -14.47 9.92 7.56
C LEU A 438 -14.39 11.08 8.56
N GLY A 439 -15.52 11.70 8.91
CA GLY A 439 -15.56 12.68 9.96
C GLY A 439 -15.10 12.12 11.30
N GLY A 440 -15.48 10.89 11.64
CA GLY A 440 -15.08 10.23 12.88
C GLY A 440 -13.57 10.01 13.01
N ILE A 441 -12.87 9.69 11.94
CA ILE A 441 -11.43 9.41 11.98
C ILE A 441 -10.54 10.65 11.80
N PHE A 442 -11.10 11.80 11.33
CA PHE A 442 -10.32 13.01 11.09
C PHE A 442 -10.77 14.22 11.91
N TRP A 443 -11.99 14.25 12.40
CA TRP A 443 -12.55 15.40 13.09
C TRP A 443 -12.92 15.05 14.55
N LYS A 444 -12.14 15.58 15.51
CA LYS A 444 -12.33 15.29 16.96
C LYS A 444 -13.68 15.78 17.50
N ARG A 445 -14.19 16.91 16.97
CA ARG A 445 -15.44 17.53 17.45
C ARG A 445 -16.71 16.84 16.94
N ALA A 446 -16.61 15.86 16.05
CA ALA A 446 -17.77 15.12 15.56
C ALA A 446 -18.50 14.43 16.74
N THR A 447 -19.82 14.69 16.86
CA THR A 447 -20.65 14.23 17.99
C THR A 447 -21.55 13.04 17.60
N ARG A 448 -21.99 12.28 18.62
CA ARG A 448 -22.98 11.23 18.45
C ARG A 448 -24.29 11.75 17.86
N ALA A 449 -24.78 12.93 18.33
CA ALA A 449 -26.00 13.53 17.82
C ALA A 449 -25.87 13.88 16.33
N GLY A 450 -24.71 14.45 15.92
CA GLY A 450 -24.44 14.74 14.53
C GLY A 450 -24.41 13.50 13.65
N ALA A 451 -23.71 12.44 14.10
CA ALA A 451 -23.64 11.18 13.36
C ALA A 451 -25.03 10.53 13.18
N MET A 452 -25.86 10.52 14.23
CA MET A 452 -27.22 10.00 14.16
C MET A 452 -28.10 10.81 13.22
N SER A 453 -28.04 12.16 13.31
CA SER A 453 -28.83 13.04 12.46
C SER A 453 -28.44 12.92 10.98
N GLY A 454 -27.12 12.85 10.71
CA GLY A 454 -26.61 12.66 9.35
C GLY A 454 -27.06 11.33 8.75
N LEU A 455 -26.83 10.22 9.48
CA LEU A 455 -27.23 8.87 9.05
C LEU A 455 -28.75 8.78 8.79
N ALA A 456 -29.57 9.35 9.69
CA ALA A 456 -31.02 9.34 9.54
C ALA A 456 -31.47 10.15 8.31
N ALA A 457 -30.94 11.36 8.13
CA ALA A 457 -31.30 12.21 6.99
C ALA A 457 -30.86 11.58 5.65
N GLY A 458 -29.62 11.09 5.60
CA GLY A 458 -29.12 10.44 4.39
C GLY A 458 -29.92 9.19 4.02
N PHE A 459 -30.24 8.35 5.00
CA PHE A 459 -31.03 7.15 4.78
C PHE A 459 -32.47 7.46 4.36
N LEU A 460 -33.11 8.42 4.99
CA LEU A 460 -34.47 8.84 4.63
C LEU A 460 -34.50 9.44 3.22
N THR A 461 -33.50 10.26 2.86
CA THR A 461 -33.43 10.84 1.50
C THR A 461 -33.16 9.74 0.46
N TRP A 462 -32.27 8.79 0.75
CA TRP A 462 -32.04 7.63 -0.09
C TRP A 462 -33.31 6.78 -0.27
N ALA A 463 -34.01 6.48 0.81
CA ALA A 463 -35.27 5.73 0.75
C ALA A 463 -36.32 6.44 -0.08
N TYR A 464 -36.42 7.77 0.12
CA TYR A 464 -37.37 8.61 -0.63
C TYR A 464 -37.08 8.64 -2.13
N THR A 465 -35.78 8.77 -2.50
CA THR A 465 -35.41 8.96 -3.92
C THR A 465 -35.22 7.64 -4.69
N LEU A 466 -35.01 6.51 -4.02
CA LEU A 466 -34.78 5.22 -4.71
C LEU A 466 -35.76 4.11 -4.30
N VAL A 467 -36.11 3.99 -3.00
CA VAL A 467 -36.97 2.90 -2.56
C VAL A 467 -38.42 3.21 -2.87
N MET A 468 -38.92 4.40 -2.59
CA MET A 468 -40.32 4.77 -2.87
C MET A 468 -40.68 4.67 -4.37
N PRO A 469 -39.85 5.17 -5.31
CA PRO A 469 -40.10 4.93 -6.75
C PRO A 469 -40.09 3.46 -7.16
N THR A 470 -39.28 2.64 -6.46
CA THR A 470 -39.29 1.20 -6.69
C THR A 470 -40.62 0.58 -6.30
N LEU A 471 -41.16 0.94 -5.14
CA LEU A 471 -42.45 0.47 -4.65
C LEU A 471 -43.65 0.93 -5.51
N GLU A 472 -43.56 2.13 -6.10
CA GLU A 472 -44.52 2.60 -7.09
C GLU A 472 -44.50 1.77 -8.36
N ARG A 473 -43.32 1.48 -8.91
CA ARG A 473 -43.18 0.65 -10.13
C ARG A 473 -43.70 -0.78 -9.95
N VAL A 474 -43.67 -1.30 -8.74
CA VAL A 474 -44.19 -2.65 -8.40
C VAL A 474 -45.72 -2.59 -8.11
N GLY A 475 -46.31 -1.41 -8.08
CA GLY A 475 -47.74 -1.25 -7.84
C GLY A 475 -48.16 -1.27 -6.35
N ILE A 476 -47.20 -1.20 -5.42
CA ILE A 476 -47.47 -1.14 -3.97
C ILE A 476 -47.87 0.26 -3.53
N LEU A 477 -47.35 1.28 -4.18
CA LEU A 477 -47.68 2.69 -3.96
C LEU A 477 -48.45 3.25 -5.15
N HIS A 478 -49.22 4.36 -4.90
CA HIS A 478 -50.06 5.02 -5.94
C HIS A 478 -49.19 5.64 -7.03
N GLU A 479 -49.68 5.63 -8.28
CA GLU A 479 -48.98 5.91 -9.54
C GLU A 479 -48.54 7.38 -9.78
N HIS A 480 -48.54 8.29 -8.82
CA HIS A 480 -48.29 9.72 -9.07
C HIS A 480 -47.11 10.33 -8.30
N LEU A 481 -46.40 9.55 -7.50
CA LEU A 481 -45.29 10.05 -6.70
C LEU A 481 -44.11 10.51 -7.57
N VAL A 482 -43.76 9.73 -8.57
CA VAL A 482 -42.64 10.01 -9.47
C VAL A 482 -42.97 11.10 -10.47
N THR A 483 -44.22 11.10 -11.00
CA THR A 483 -44.68 12.05 -12.05
C THR A 483 -45.01 13.40 -11.48
N ASP A 484 -45.76 13.50 -10.38
CA ASP A 484 -46.31 14.72 -9.84
C ASP A 484 -45.66 15.19 -8.54
N GLY A 485 -44.98 14.27 -7.84
CA GLY A 485 -44.45 14.48 -6.50
C GLY A 485 -45.50 14.28 -5.41
N PRO A 486 -45.12 14.16 -4.13
CA PRO A 486 -46.04 14.02 -3.03
C PRO A 486 -46.91 15.23 -2.92
N PHE A 487 -48.22 15.03 -2.76
CA PHE A 487 -49.24 16.09 -2.69
C PHE A 487 -49.29 16.99 -3.93
N GLY A 488 -48.74 16.55 -5.09
CA GLY A 488 -48.70 17.36 -6.33
C GLY A 488 -47.61 18.44 -6.34
N TRP A 489 -46.66 18.38 -5.42
CA TRP A 489 -45.56 19.34 -5.34
C TRP A 489 -44.41 18.93 -6.26
N SER A 490 -44.31 19.59 -7.42
CA SER A 490 -43.30 19.28 -8.44
C SER A 490 -41.84 19.40 -7.96
N LEU A 491 -41.56 20.26 -6.96
CA LEU A 491 -40.23 20.43 -6.35
C LEU A 491 -39.79 19.22 -5.52
N LEU A 492 -40.71 18.33 -5.15
CA LEU A 492 -40.43 17.17 -4.34
C LEU A 492 -40.44 15.87 -5.17
N LYS A 493 -40.39 15.94 -6.50
CA LYS A 493 -40.29 14.73 -7.34
C LYS A 493 -39.06 13.93 -6.99
N PRO A 494 -39.17 12.62 -6.72
CA PRO A 494 -38.01 11.79 -6.29
C PRO A 494 -36.83 11.83 -7.24
N TYR A 495 -37.04 11.92 -8.56
CA TYR A 495 -35.95 11.96 -9.56
C TYR A 495 -35.63 13.39 -10.06
N ALA A 496 -36.26 14.42 -9.53
CA ALA A 496 -36.01 15.83 -9.85
C ALA A 496 -36.18 16.72 -8.62
N LEU A 497 -35.65 16.30 -7.49
CA LEU A 497 -35.76 16.96 -6.20
C LEU A 497 -35.19 18.38 -6.29
N PHE A 498 -35.97 19.36 -5.83
CA PHE A 498 -35.68 20.81 -5.93
C PHE A 498 -35.38 21.31 -7.34
N GLY A 499 -35.92 20.64 -8.39
CA GLY A 499 -35.74 21.03 -9.78
C GLY A 499 -34.41 20.61 -10.41
N LEU A 500 -33.59 19.80 -9.74
CA LEU A 500 -32.36 19.26 -10.31
C LEU A 500 -32.69 18.14 -11.31
N THR A 501 -32.56 18.46 -12.59
CA THR A 501 -32.77 17.57 -13.73
C THR A 501 -31.43 17.29 -14.43
N GLY A 502 -31.38 16.31 -15.35
CA GLY A 502 -30.18 16.00 -16.14
C GLY A 502 -29.21 15.02 -15.48
N LEU A 503 -29.57 14.45 -14.32
CA LEU A 503 -28.82 13.33 -13.70
C LEU A 503 -29.63 12.05 -13.80
N ASP A 504 -28.93 10.93 -13.95
CA ASP A 504 -29.56 9.64 -13.78
C ASP A 504 -30.10 9.47 -12.35
N PRO A 505 -31.16 8.66 -12.14
CA PRO A 505 -31.80 8.54 -10.83
C PRO A 505 -30.87 8.18 -9.67
N ILE A 506 -29.81 7.43 -9.94
CA ILE A 506 -28.87 6.99 -8.90
C ILE A 506 -27.91 8.11 -8.53
N ALA A 507 -27.32 8.79 -9.51
CA ALA A 507 -26.47 9.96 -9.27
C ALA A 507 -27.24 11.07 -8.54
N HIS A 508 -28.48 11.33 -8.95
CA HIS A 508 -29.38 12.26 -8.28
C HIS A 508 -29.61 11.90 -6.81
N ALA A 509 -29.93 10.65 -6.52
CA ALA A 509 -30.15 10.16 -5.17
C ALA A 509 -28.88 10.24 -4.30
N VAL A 510 -27.72 9.86 -4.86
CA VAL A 510 -26.41 9.95 -4.18
C VAL A 510 -26.08 11.40 -3.82
N PHE A 511 -26.30 12.33 -4.76
CA PHE A 511 -26.03 13.74 -4.53
C PHE A 511 -26.86 14.28 -3.34
N TRP A 512 -28.18 14.13 -3.37
CA TRP A 512 -29.06 14.68 -2.34
C TRP A 512 -28.91 13.96 -1.00
N SER A 513 -28.78 12.65 -1.00
CA SER A 513 -28.66 11.89 0.26
C SER A 513 -27.33 12.16 0.97
N LEU A 514 -26.19 12.23 0.24
CA LEU A 514 -24.91 12.57 0.84
C LEU A 514 -24.83 14.04 1.27
N LEU A 515 -25.47 14.95 0.51
CA LEU A 515 -25.56 16.36 0.88
C LEU A 515 -26.36 16.53 2.20
N ALA A 516 -27.54 15.94 2.30
CA ALA A 516 -28.39 15.99 3.50
C ALA A 516 -27.68 15.37 4.70
N ASN A 517 -27.04 14.20 4.51
CA ASN A 517 -26.25 13.52 5.52
C ASN A 517 -25.09 14.40 6.02
N SER A 518 -24.25 14.87 5.10
CA SER A 518 -23.06 15.67 5.46
C SER A 518 -23.45 16.99 6.12
N PHE A 519 -24.48 17.64 5.61
CA PHE A 519 -24.98 18.92 6.14
C PHE A 519 -25.47 18.76 7.59
N LEU A 520 -26.32 17.75 7.86
CA LEU A 520 -26.82 17.52 9.22
C LEU A 520 -25.74 16.94 10.14
N PHE A 521 -24.86 16.08 9.64
CA PHE A 521 -23.73 15.58 10.43
C PHE A 521 -22.86 16.73 10.94
N VAL A 522 -22.43 17.62 10.05
CA VAL A 522 -21.59 18.76 10.41
C VAL A 522 -22.37 19.78 11.24
N GLY A 523 -23.56 20.18 10.77
CA GLY A 523 -24.36 21.21 11.43
C GLY A 523 -24.71 20.84 12.87
N VAL A 524 -25.27 19.64 13.10
CA VAL A 524 -25.62 19.19 14.45
C VAL A 524 -24.37 18.98 15.31
N SER A 525 -23.25 18.51 14.74
CA SER A 525 -22.00 18.36 15.51
C SER A 525 -21.43 19.70 15.99
N LEU A 526 -21.59 20.78 15.23
CA LEU A 526 -21.12 22.11 15.64
C LEU A 526 -21.93 22.69 16.81
N PHE A 527 -23.23 22.39 16.88
CA PHE A 527 -24.12 22.91 17.93
C PHE A 527 -24.34 21.96 19.10
N SER A 528 -23.91 20.70 19.03
CA SER A 528 -24.02 19.72 20.13
C SER A 528 -22.71 19.54 20.88
N ARG A 529 -22.81 19.10 22.16
CA ARG A 529 -21.63 18.84 23.02
C ARG A 529 -21.38 17.33 23.12
N GLN A 530 -20.11 16.96 23.10
CA GLN A 530 -19.67 15.60 23.38
C GLN A 530 -19.76 15.31 24.88
N ASN A 531 -20.11 14.08 25.23
CA ASN A 531 -19.87 13.59 26.58
C ASN A 531 -18.40 13.12 26.78
N ALA A 532 -18.01 12.82 28.02
CA ALA A 532 -16.64 12.41 28.32
C ALA A 532 -16.17 11.18 27.49
N LEU A 533 -17.04 10.19 27.36
CA LEU A 533 -16.73 8.96 26.61
C LEU A 533 -16.58 9.22 25.11
N GLU A 534 -17.46 10.06 24.53
CA GLU A 534 -17.33 10.48 23.12
C GLU A 534 -16.02 11.22 22.86
N HIS A 535 -15.63 12.11 23.78
CA HIS A 535 -14.39 12.88 23.66
C HIS A 535 -13.16 11.97 23.72
N THR A 536 -13.13 11.02 24.66
CA THR A 536 -12.08 10.02 24.77
C THR A 536 -11.94 9.18 23.50
N GLN A 537 -13.05 8.63 23.00
CA GLN A 537 -13.05 7.83 21.78
C GLN A 537 -12.63 8.65 20.58
N ALA A 538 -13.04 9.93 20.51
CA ALA A 538 -12.60 10.85 19.46
C ALA A 538 -11.08 11.03 19.44
N ALA A 539 -10.46 11.23 20.59
CA ALA A 539 -9.01 11.36 20.69
C ALA A 539 -8.29 10.07 20.26
N LEU A 540 -8.75 8.90 20.74
CA LEU A 540 -8.17 7.61 20.40
C LEU A 540 -8.26 7.29 18.88
N PHE A 541 -9.37 7.64 18.22
CA PHE A 541 -9.56 7.39 16.79
C PHE A 541 -8.78 8.36 15.92
N VAL A 542 -8.81 9.66 16.25
CA VAL A 542 -8.16 10.68 15.44
C VAL A 542 -6.64 10.61 15.58
N ASP A 543 -6.13 10.41 16.78
CA ASP A 543 -4.71 10.40 17.10
C ASP A 543 -4.09 8.97 17.11
N ILE A 544 -4.71 8.00 16.48
CA ILE A 544 -4.34 6.58 16.53
C ILE A 544 -2.87 6.29 16.14
N PHE A 545 -2.26 7.12 15.32
CA PHE A 545 -0.85 6.99 14.96
C PHE A 545 0.09 7.63 15.99
N ILE A 546 -0.45 8.42 16.92
CA ILE A 546 0.29 9.07 17.99
C ILE A 546 0.44 8.08 19.15
N TYR A 547 -0.60 7.31 19.46
CA TYR A 547 -0.58 6.36 20.57
C TYR A 547 0.20 5.08 20.22
N PRO A 548 1.14 4.64 21.06
CA PRO A 548 1.88 3.41 20.81
C PRO A 548 0.95 2.19 20.82
N ARG A 549 1.31 1.17 20.01
CA ARG A 549 0.55 -0.09 19.83
C ARG A 549 0.25 -0.84 21.15
N LYS A 550 0.94 -0.51 22.23
CA LYS A 550 0.88 -1.18 23.56
C LYS A 550 0.24 -0.34 24.67
N ALA A 551 -0.35 0.82 24.37
CA ALA A 551 -1.02 1.60 25.40
C ALA A 551 -2.34 0.92 25.78
N GLU A 552 -2.24 -0.08 26.63
CA GLU A 552 -3.30 -0.48 27.55
C GLU A 552 -3.35 0.59 28.63
N ASP A 553 -4.03 1.70 28.35
CA ASP A 553 -4.11 2.80 29.29
C ASP A 553 -5.25 2.53 30.28
N PRO A 554 -4.94 2.20 31.54
CA PRO A 554 -5.92 1.84 32.56
C PRO A 554 -6.72 3.04 33.07
N SER A 555 -6.36 4.26 32.64
CA SER A 555 -6.84 5.52 33.21
C SER A 555 -8.33 5.84 32.98
N PHE A 556 -9.03 5.06 32.15
CA PHE A 556 -10.43 5.33 31.78
C PHE A 556 -11.47 4.52 32.52
N TRP A 557 -11.06 3.57 33.35
CA TRP A 557 -11.93 2.85 34.27
C TRP A 557 -11.62 3.20 35.73
N ARG A 558 -12.52 3.86 36.39
CA ARG A 558 -12.52 3.99 37.85
C ARG A 558 -13.68 3.17 38.43
N GLY A 559 -13.37 2.28 39.30
CA GLY A 559 -14.32 1.44 40.00
C GLY A 559 -13.66 0.15 40.49
N THR A 560 -14.27 -0.47 41.43
CA THR A 560 -13.82 -1.73 41.99
C THR A 560 -14.64 -2.87 41.41
N ALA A 561 -14.00 -3.90 40.88
CA ALA A 561 -14.60 -5.18 40.53
C ALA A 561 -13.79 -6.31 41.14
N LEU A 562 -14.43 -7.40 41.46
CA LEU A 562 -13.72 -8.62 41.87
C LEU A 562 -13.29 -9.37 40.60
N VAL A 563 -12.09 -9.96 40.61
CA VAL A 563 -11.62 -10.83 39.54
C VAL A 563 -12.58 -12.00 39.30
N ALA A 564 -13.19 -12.50 40.37
CA ALA A 564 -14.20 -13.55 40.30
C ALA A 564 -15.44 -13.14 39.50
N ASP A 565 -15.90 -11.89 39.65
CA ASP A 565 -17.07 -11.39 38.92
C ASP A 565 -16.76 -11.21 37.42
N LEU A 566 -15.59 -10.66 37.11
CA LEU A 566 -15.12 -10.55 35.71
C LEU A 566 -14.92 -11.93 35.07
N ARG A 567 -14.38 -12.88 35.84
CA ARG A 567 -14.22 -14.26 35.39
C ARG A 567 -15.58 -14.89 35.08
N SER A 568 -16.55 -14.78 35.99
CA SER A 568 -17.91 -15.26 35.76
C SER A 568 -18.56 -14.64 34.53
N LEU A 569 -18.32 -13.33 34.30
CA LEU A 569 -18.80 -12.63 33.13
C LEU A 569 -18.20 -13.17 31.84
N LEU A 570 -16.88 -13.41 31.83
CA LEU A 570 -16.17 -13.97 30.67
C LEU A 570 -16.60 -15.41 30.41
N GLU A 571 -16.73 -16.25 31.46
CA GLU A 571 -17.19 -17.63 31.36
C GLU A 571 -18.60 -17.72 30.78
N ARG A 572 -19.46 -16.78 31.10
CA ARG A 572 -20.85 -16.73 30.63
C ARG A 572 -20.95 -16.45 29.11
N ILE A 573 -20.02 -15.70 28.52
CA ILE A 573 -20.07 -15.29 27.10
C ILE A 573 -19.13 -16.14 26.25
N LEU A 574 -17.90 -16.39 26.70
CA LEU A 574 -16.86 -17.09 25.95
C LEU A 574 -16.83 -18.60 26.26
N GLY A 575 -17.51 -19.02 27.32
CA GLY A 575 -17.42 -20.38 27.87
C GLY A 575 -16.24 -20.52 28.85
N PRO A 576 -16.29 -21.56 29.73
CA PRO A 576 -15.36 -21.70 30.88
C PRO A 576 -13.90 -21.95 30.43
N GLU A 577 -13.67 -22.74 29.39
CA GLU A 577 -12.33 -23.09 28.92
C GLU A 577 -11.59 -21.87 28.38
N ARG A 578 -12.23 -21.09 27.50
CA ARG A 578 -11.64 -19.89 26.90
C ARG A 578 -11.48 -18.75 27.86
N ALA A 579 -12.41 -18.56 28.78
CA ALA A 579 -12.28 -17.56 29.83
C ALA A 579 -11.07 -17.85 30.72
N ALA A 580 -10.85 -19.13 31.07
CA ALA A 580 -9.70 -19.55 31.85
C ALA A 580 -8.39 -19.36 31.06
N GLU A 581 -8.35 -19.71 29.78
CA GLU A 581 -7.18 -19.53 28.92
C GLU A 581 -6.80 -18.04 28.78
N ALA A 582 -7.77 -17.17 28.50
CA ALA A 582 -7.55 -15.74 28.37
C ALA A 582 -7.04 -15.09 29.67
N LEU A 583 -7.60 -15.46 30.80
CA LEU A 583 -7.15 -14.98 32.10
C LEU A 583 -5.77 -15.52 32.50
N ASN A 584 -5.44 -16.76 32.14
CA ASN A 584 -4.11 -17.34 32.36
C ASN A 584 -3.06 -16.67 31.46
N ASP A 585 -3.38 -16.39 30.21
CA ASP A 585 -2.50 -15.65 29.29
C ASP A 585 -2.21 -14.23 29.83
N TYR A 586 -3.25 -13.52 30.30
CA TYR A 586 -3.08 -12.21 30.93
C TYR A 586 -2.22 -12.28 32.21
N SER A 587 -2.50 -13.25 33.10
CA SER A 587 -1.73 -13.50 34.32
C SER A 587 -0.25 -13.75 34.04
N SER A 588 0.02 -14.56 33.01
CA SER A 588 1.39 -14.92 32.61
C SER A 588 2.15 -13.72 32.04
N ARG A 589 1.49 -12.91 31.20
CA ARG A 589 2.10 -11.70 30.59
C ARG A 589 2.41 -10.62 31.62
N HIS A 590 1.53 -10.43 32.62
CA HIS A 590 1.70 -9.39 33.63
C HIS A 590 2.36 -9.90 34.91
N LYS A 591 2.67 -11.22 35.00
CA LYS A 591 3.26 -11.88 36.18
C LYS A 591 2.43 -11.68 37.46
N ILE A 592 1.09 -11.65 37.36
CA ILE A 592 0.16 -11.43 38.44
C ILE A 592 -0.47 -12.79 38.83
N ARG A 593 -0.54 -13.10 40.14
CA ARG A 593 -1.31 -14.21 40.64
C ARG A 593 -2.48 -13.66 41.45
N TRP A 594 -3.70 -14.08 41.13
CA TRP A 594 -4.91 -13.65 41.80
C TRP A 594 -5.34 -14.65 42.85
N GLY A 595 -5.79 -14.16 44.01
CA GLY A 595 -6.54 -14.91 45.00
C GLY A 595 -8.05 -14.86 44.70
N PRO A 596 -8.88 -15.68 45.40
CA PRO A 596 -10.33 -15.72 45.19
C PRO A 596 -11.06 -14.38 45.39
N MET A 597 -10.52 -13.47 46.22
CA MET A 597 -11.09 -12.17 46.58
C MET A 597 -10.27 -11.00 46.03
N SER A 598 -9.40 -11.24 45.02
CA SER A 598 -8.60 -10.18 44.47
C SER A 598 -9.46 -9.16 43.71
N THR A 599 -9.20 -7.88 43.92
CA THR A 599 -9.77 -6.81 43.11
C THR A 599 -9.10 -6.77 41.77
N ALA A 600 -9.88 -6.58 40.69
CA ALA A 600 -9.38 -6.39 39.35
C ALA A 600 -8.76 -5.01 39.20
N ASP A 601 -7.58 -4.96 38.61
CA ASP A 601 -7.00 -3.68 38.24
C ASP A 601 -7.71 -3.11 36.99
N PRO A 602 -7.66 -1.81 36.73
CA PRO A 602 -8.29 -1.19 35.57
C PRO A 602 -7.84 -1.79 34.23
N THR A 603 -6.60 -2.28 34.13
CA THR A 603 -6.08 -2.90 32.91
C THR A 603 -6.75 -4.24 32.60
N LEU A 604 -7.04 -5.03 33.64
CA LEU A 604 -7.80 -6.28 33.52
C LEU A 604 -9.25 -6.02 33.10
N VAL A 605 -9.86 -4.95 33.61
CA VAL A 605 -11.22 -4.55 33.20
C VAL A 605 -11.27 -4.17 31.74
N VAL A 606 -10.32 -3.36 31.27
CA VAL A 606 -10.18 -3.00 29.83
C VAL A 606 -9.92 -4.23 28.97
N TYR A 607 -9.08 -5.15 29.45
CA TYR A 607 -8.81 -6.41 28.74
C TYR A 607 -10.06 -7.29 28.62
N ALA A 608 -10.82 -7.43 29.72
CA ALA A 608 -12.08 -8.17 29.72
C ALA A 608 -13.12 -7.52 28.77
N GLU A 609 -13.25 -6.20 28.81
CA GLU A 609 -14.13 -5.46 27.91
C GLU A 609 -13.76 -5.69 26.42
N LYS A 610 -12.47 -5.64 26.08
CA LYS A 610 -11.97 -5.91 24.72
C LYS A 610 -12.26 -7.36 24.28
N LEU A 611 -12.13 -8.33 25.17
CA LEU A 611 -12.46 -9.73 24.90
C LEU A 611 -13.96 -9.90 24.58
N LEU A 612 -14.81 -9.32 25.43
CA LEU A 612 -16.26 -9.35 25.23
C LEU A 612 -16.69 -8.58 23.97
N ALA A 613 -16.03 -7.45 23.68
CA ALA A 613 -16.33 -6.67 22.47
C ALA A 613 -16.15 -7.49 21.19
N GLY A 614 -15.13 -8.34 21.13
CA GLY A 614 -14.94 -9.25 20.02
C GLY A 614 -16.05 -10.30 19.84
N ALA A 615 -16.75 -10.68 20.90
CA ALA A 615 -17.82 -11.70 20.86
C ALA A 615 -19.22 -11.09 20.65
N ILE A 616 -19.53 -9.99 21.33
CA ILE A 616 -20.88 -9.40 21.40
C ILE A 616 -20.96 -7.92 20.99
N GLY A 617 -19.87 -7.37 20.43
CA GLY A 617 -19.76 -5.96 20.05
C GLY A 617 -19.42 -5.02 21.22
N SER A 618 -18.82 -3.86 20.89
CA SER A 618 -18.26 -2.95 21.90
C SER A 618 -19.32 -2.30 22.78
N ALA A 619 -20.49 -1.99 22.24
CA ALA A 619 -21.60 -1.40 23.01
C ALA A 619 -22.18 -2.38 24.05
N SER A 620 -22.41 -3.63 23.66
CA SER A 620 -22.92 -4.67 24.54
C SER A 620 -21.89 -5.08 25.60
N ALA A 621 -20.61 -5.20 25.21
CA ALA A 621 -19.51 -5.49 26.12
C ALA A 621 -19.38 -4.43 27.21
N ARG A 622 -19.48 -3.15 26.85
CA ARG A 622 -19.46 -2.04 27.81
C ARG A 622 -20.58 -2.13 28.84
N VAL A 623 -21.83 -2.39 28.39
CA VAL A 623 -22.98 -2.54 29.27
C VAL A 623 -22.78 -3.71 30.23
N MET A 624 -22.24 -4.82 29.76
CA MET A 624 -22.00 -5.99 30.61
C MET A 624 -20.89 -5.76 31.62
N VAL A 625 -19.78 -5.17 31.24
CA VAL A 625 -18.69 -4.85 32.17
C VAL A 625 -19.16 -3.82 33.20
N ALA A 626 -19.91 -2.78 32.78
CA ALA A 626 -20.48 -1.80 33.69
C ALA A 626 -21.46 -2.39 34.71
N SER A 627 -22.10 -3.55 34.43
CA SER A 627 -22.98 -4.23 35.40
C SER A 627 -22.24 -4.92 36.55
N VAL A 628 -20.95 -5.19 36.37
CA VAL A 628 -20.09 -5.87 37.36
C VAL A 628 -19.13 -4.91 38.06
N VAL A 629 -18.72 -3.85 37.37
CA VAL A 629 -17.83 -2.81 37.87
C VAL A 629 -18.67 -1.68 38.45
N LYS A 630 -18.45 -1.32 39.71
CA LYS A 630 -19.03 -0.12 40.32
C LYS A 630 -18.31 1.10 39.74
N GLU A 631 -18.88 1.69 38.69
CA GLU A 631 -18.33 2.87 37.99
C GLU A 631 -18.45 4.14 38.84
N GLU A 632 -17.35 4.89 38.98
CA GLU A 632 -17.37 6.30 39.35
C GLU A 632 -17.35 7.16 38.07
N PRO A 633 -18.29 8.10 37.86
CA PRO A 633 -18.33 8.92 36.66
C PRO A 633 -17.09 9.83 36.60
N LEU A 634 -16.32 9.72 35.52
CA LEU A 634 -15.21 10.64 35.20
C LEU A 634 -15.75 11.99 34.73
N GLY A 635 -15.25 13.09 35.32
CA GLY A 635 -15.50 14.42 34.83
C GLY A 635 -14.76 14.70 33.53
N LEU A 636 -15.30 15.60 32.70
CA LEU A 636 -14.69 15.97 31.40
C LEU A 636 -13.29 16.55 31.61
N ASP A 637 -13.09 17.37 32.64
CA ASP A 637 -11.81 18.01 32.96
C ASP A 637 -10.74 16.99 33.36
N GLU A 638 -11.13 15.93 34.05
CA GLU A 638 -10.25 14.85 34.46
C GLU A 638 -9.78 14.01 33.28
N VAL A 639 -10.67 13.74 32.32
CA VAL A 639 -10.33 13.07 31.05
C VAL A 639 -9.37 13.92 30.23
N MET A 640 -9.57 15.25 30.22
CA MET A 640 -8.66 16.17 29.53
C MET A 640 -7.26 16.14 30.11
N ASN A 641 -7.13 16.17 31.44
CA ASN A 641 -5.83 16.11 32.11
C ASN A 641 -5.08 14.79 31.83
N ILE A 642 -5.77 13.65 31.88
CA ILE A 642 -5.20 12.34 31.56
C ILE A 642 -4.71 12.28 30.10
N LEU A 643 -5.50 12.82 29.18
CA LEU A 643 -5.11 12.86 27.76
C LEU A 643 -3.92 13.78 27.51
N ASP A 644 -3.81 14.89 28.22
CA ASP A 644 -2.70 15.83 28.09
C ASP A 644 -1.41 15.26 28.71
N GLU A 645 -1.47 14.60 29.88
CA GLU A 645 -0.33 13.87 30.45
C GLU A 645 0.15 12.76 29.50
N THR A 646 -0.77 11.99 28.93
CA THR A 646 -0.43 10.93 27.97
C THR A 646 0.23 11.50 26.72
N ARG A 647 -0.25 12.65 26.23
CA ARG A 647 0.39 13.36 25.11
C ARG A 647 1.81 13.81 25.41
N GLN A 648 2.06 14.33 26.61
CA GLN A 648 3.41 14.74 27.01
C GLN A 648 4.37 13.55 27.05
N VAL A 649 3.97 12.44 27.68
CA VAL A 649 4.78 11.21 27.72
C VAL A 649 5.11 10.70 26.31
N ILE A 650 4.14 10.74 25.40
CA ILE A 650 4.35 10.34 24.01
C ILE A 650 5.25 11.29 23.25
N ALA A 651 5.14 12.60 23.51
CA ALA A 651 6.03 13.60 22.93
C ALA A 651 7.48 13.34 23.35
N TYR A 652 7.73 13.11 24.65
CA TYR A 652 9.06 12.73 25.17
C TYR A 652 9.58 11.43 24.58
N SER A 653 8.71 10.41 24.45
CA SER A 653 9.10 9.13 23.84
C SER A 653 9.54 9.29 22.38
N ARG A 654 8.86 10.13 21.61
CA ARG A 654 9.24 10.43 20.23
C ARG A 654 10.53 11.22 20.11
N GLU A 655 10.73 12.15 21.01
CA GLU A 655 11.98 12.92 21.07
C GLU A 655 13.16 12.00 21.40
N LEU A 656 12.96 11.07 22.33
CA LEU A 656 13.94 10.04 22.68
C LEU A 656 14.23 9.10 21.48
N GLU A 657 13.20 8.68 20.72
CA GLU A 657 13.39 7.86 19.52
C GLU A 657 14.17 8.62 18.43
N ARG A 658 13.91 9.92 18.24
CA ARG A 658 14.66 10.77 17.31
C ARG A 658 16.13 10.89 17.73
N ALA A 659 16.36 11.22 19.00
CA ALA A 659 17.71 11.31 19.56
C ALA A 659 18.46 9.97 19.44
N HIS A 660 17.79 8.84 19.69
CA HIS A 660 18.39 7.53 19.52
C HIS A 660 18.76 7.23 18.05
N LYS A 661 17.91 7.62 17.10
CA LYS A 661 18.18 7.45 15.67
C LYS A 661 19.34 8.33 15.19
N GLU A 662 19.41 9.57 15.68
CA GLU A 662 20.51 10.49 15.38
C GLU A 662 21.84 9.97 15.97
N LEU A 663 21.81 9.50 17.22
CA LEU A 663 22.96 8.90 17.88
C LEU A 663 23.46 7.66 17.12
N LYS A 664 22.55 6.80 16.67
CA LYS A 664 22.89 5.61 15.86
C LYS A 664 23.55 6.00 14.55
N SER A 665 23.00 7.00 13.85
CA SER A 665 23.54 7.48 12.58
C SER A 665 24.93 8.15 12.77
N ALA A 666 25.12 8.89 13.86
CA ALA A 666 26.42 9.47 14.22
C ALA A 666 27.46 8.39 14.54
N ASN A 667 27.05 7.33 15.25
CA ASN A 667 27.93 6.20 15.57
C ASN A 667 28.33 5.39 14.32
N GLU A 668 27.42 5.23 13.35
CA GLU A 668 27.73 4.60 12.07
C GLU A 668 28.76 5.43 11.27
N ARG A 669 28.61 6.77 11.27
CA ARG A 669 29.60 7.66 10.64
C ARG A 669 30.96 7.61 11.33
N LEU A 670 31.00 7.56 12.65
CA LEU A 670 32.26 7.41 13.41
C LEU A 670 32.97 6.09 13.10
N LYS A 671 32.25 5.00 13.01
CA LYS A 671 32.80 3.70 12.61
C LYS A 671 33.39 3.71 11.20
N GLU A 672 32.73 4.36 10.26
CA GLU A 672 33.24 4.48 8.89
C GLU A 672 34.51 5.35 8.83
N LEU A 673 34.57 6.46 9.57
CA LEU A 673 35.78 7.27 9.69
C LEU A 673 36.93 6.48 10.32
N ASP A 674 36.66 5.69 11.36
CA ASP A 674 37.67 4.85 11.99
C ASP A 674 38.18 3.74 11.04
N ARG A 675 37.31 3.19 10.22
CA ARG A 675 37.68 2.23 9.16
C ARG A 675 38.62 2.86 8.14
N ILE A 676 38.31 4.04 7.62
CA ILE A 676 39.12 4.76 6.64
C ILE A 676 40.51 5.09 7.23
N LYS A 677 40.54 5.56 8.49
CA LYS A 677 41.78 5.83 9.22
C LYS A 677 42.66 4.59 9.36
N ASN A 678 42.07 3.45 9.69
CA ASN A 678 42.80 2.20 9.86
C ASN A 678 43.35 1.66 8.52
N GLU A 679 42.58 1.80 7.43
CA GLU A 679 43.02 1.47 6.07
C GLU A 679 44.19 2.35 5.63
N PHE A 680 44.14 3.65 5.93
CA PHE A 680 45.24 4.59 5.71
C PHE A 680 46.51 4.16 6.40
N ILE A 681 46.49 3.87 7.71
CA ILE A 681 47.65 3.47 8.50
C ILE A 681 48.23 2.17 7.94
N SER A 682 47.37 1.21 7.56
CA SER A 682 47.82 -0.06 6.98
C SER A 682 48.57 0.12 5.66
N THR A 683 48.01 0.96 4.75
CA THR A 683 48.61 1.19 3.43
C THR A 683 49.96 1.91 3.54
N VAL A 684 50.04 2.98 4.34
CA VAL A 684 51.31 3.71 4.59
C VAL A 684 52.35 2.75 5.15
N THR A 685 51.98 1.91 6.13
CA THR A 685 52.89 0.97 6.75
C THR A 685 53.45 -0.05 5.73
N HIS A 686 52.60 -0.54 4.83
CA HIS A 686 52.99 -1.48 3.78
C HIS A 686 53.98 -0.83 2.79
N GLU A 687 53.66 0.39 2.32
CA GLU A 687 54.48 1.13 1.34
C GLU A 687 55.82 1.58 1.92
N LEU A 688 55.95 1.79 3.24
CA LEU A 688 57.23 2.06 3.92
C LEU A 688 58.04 0.81 4.15
N ARG A 689 57.36 -0.35 4.40
CA ARG A 689 58.05 -1.61 4.72
C ARG A 689 58.83 -2.18 3.52
N THR A 690 58.26 -2.06 2.31
CA THR A 690 58.83 -2.66 1.08
C THR A 690 60.24 -2.11 0.78
N PRO A 691 60.48 -0.77 0.61
CA PRO A 691 61.81 -0.27 0.37
C PRO A 691 62.77 -0.50 1.54
N LEU A 692 62.26 -0.43 2.78
CA LEU A 692 63.08 -0.68 3.98
C LEU A 692 63.61 -2.14 4.02
N THR A 693 62.74 -3.10 3.64
CA THR A 693 63.16 -4.51 3.56
C THR A 693 64.17 -4.72 2.46
N ALA A 694 64.04 -4.05 1.29
CA ALA A 694 64.99 -4.14 0.20
C ALA A 694 66.38 -3.57 0.61
N VAL A 695 66.40 -2.36 1.25
CA VAL A 695 67.61 -1.75 1.78
C VAL A 695 68.29 -2.67 2.77
N ARG A 696 67.57 -3.24 3.73
CA ARG A 696 68.09 -4.15 4.74
C ARG A 696 68.66 -5.44 4.13
N SER A 697 67.89 -6.10 3.24
CA SER A 697 68.33 -7.36 2.61
C SER A 697 69.56 -7.19 1.77
N ILE A 698 69.67 -6.08 1.03
CA ILE A 698 70.87 -5.80 0.23
C ILE A 698 72.05 -5.46 1.12
N ALA A 699 71.89 -4.69 2.19
CA ALA A 699 72.88 -4.40 3.19
C ALA A 699 73.39 -5.71 3.89
N GLU A 700 72.44 -6.62 4.21
CA GLU A 700 72.81 -7.97 4.76
C GLU A 700 73.64 -8.79 3.75
N ILE A 701 73.27 -8.76 2.43
CA ILE A 701 74.05 -9.41 1.36
C ILE A 701 75.48 -8.85 1.27
N LEU A 702 75.57 -7.52 1.27
CA LEU A 702 76.92 -6.83 1.23
C LEU A 702 77.71 -7.17 2.47
N ASN A 703 77.17 -7.21 3.65
CA ASN A 703 77.84 -7.55 4.88
C ASN A 703 78.27 -9.02 4.98
N ALA A 704 77.44 -9.96 4.42
CA ALA A 704 77.75 -11.39 4.43
C ALA A 704 78.79 -11.80 3.37
N ASN A 705 79.05 -10.98 2.35
CA ASN A 705 79.94 -11.30 1.24
C ASN A 705 80.96 -10.16 1.00
N PRO A 706 81.98 -10.01 1.87
CA PRO A 706 82.99 -8.98 1.73
C PRO A 706 83.87 -9.02 0.48
N GLN A 707 83.88 -10.16 -0.23
CA GLN A 707 84.70 -10.38 -1.43
C GLN A 707 83.94 -10.29 -2.76
N LEU A 708 82.77 -9.63 -2.76
CA LEU A 708 82.04 -9.38 -3.99
C LEU A 708 82.84 -8.57 -5.01
N PRO A 709 82.72 -8.88 -6.32
CA PRO A 709 83.30 -8.06 -7.36
C PRO A 709 82.86 -6.56 -7.25
N GLU A 710 83.79 -5.65 -7.51
CA GLU A 710 83.53 -4.22 -7.36
C GLU A 710 82.36 -3.73 -8.15
N SER A 711 82.07 -4.32 -9.30
CA SER A 711 80.87 -4.01 -10.12
C SER A 711 79.54 -4.38 -9.44
N GLN A 712 79.49 -5.52 -8.72
CA GLN A 712 78.37 -5.97 -7.95
C GLN A 712 78.20 -5.17 -6.66
N HIS A 713 79.36 -4.84 -6.00
CA HIS A 713 79.32 -3.97 -4.84
C HIS A 713 78.70 -2.58 -5.19
N ARG A 714 79.15 -1.92 -6.26
CA ARG A 714 78.59 -0.65 -6.77
C ARG A 714 77.12 -0.80 -7.14
N HIS A 715 76.74 -1.91 -7.78
CA HIS A 715 75.32 -2.15 -8.14
C HIS A 715 74.44 -2.25 -6.91
N PHE A 716 74.78 -3.05 -5.92
CA PHE A 716 74.04 -3.18 -4.66
C PHE A 716 73.96 -1.92 -3.83
N THR A 717 75.07 -1.20 -3.75
CA THR A 717 75.12 0.11 -3.07
C THR A 717 74.22 1.11 -3.81
N GLY A 718 74.22 1.10 -5.15
CA GLY A 718 73.29 1.90 -5.96
C GLY A 718 71.82 1.61 -5.70
N ILE A 719 71.43 0.37 -5.47
CA ILE A 719 70.08 0.00 -5.11
C ILE A 719 69.72 0.53 -3.71
N ILE A 720 70.64 0.41 -2.73
CA ILE A 720 70.42 0.95 -1.36
C ILE A 720 70.17 2.45 -1.44
N VAL A 721 70.97 3.23 -2.16
CA VAL A 721 70.79 4.68 -2.34
C VAL A 721 69.47 4.95 -2.98
N LYS A 722 69.14 4.28 -4.06
CA LYS A 722 67.87 4.47 -4.80
C LYS A 722 66.64 4.19 -3.94
N GLU A 723 66.63 3.12 -3.15
CA GLU A 723 65.49 2.78 -2.29
C GLU A 723 65.42 3.69 -1.06
N SER A 724 66.54 4.18 -0.55
CA SER A 724 66.59 5.22 0.53
C SER A 724 66.07 6.55 0.06
N GLU A 725 66.37 6.99 -1.15
CA GLU A 725 65.80 8.18 -1.77
C GLU A 725 64.29 8.05 -2.00
N ARG A 726 63.83 6.84 -2.42
CA ARG A 726 62.44 6.52 -2.57
C ARG A 726 61.70 6.61 -1.24
N LEU A 727 62.25 6.05 -0.17
CA LEU A 727 61.70 6.08 1.18
C LEU A 727 61.59 7.51 1.70
N THR A 728 62.64 8.33 1.52
CA THR A 728 62.64 9.74 1.90
C THR A 728 61.54 10.52 1.19
N ARG A 729 61.38 10.33 -0.12
CA ARG A 729 60.28 10.96 -0.88
C ARG A 729 58.90 10.55 -0.36
N LEU A 730 58.69 9.29 -0.03
CA LEU A 730 57.43 8.76 0.46
C LEU A 730 57.10 9.34 1.86
N ILE A 731 58.07 9.43 2.76
CA ILE A 731 57.93 10.05 4.08
C ILE A 731 57.51 11.51 3.93
N ASN A 732 58.20 12.27 3.05
CA ASN A 732 57.87 13.68 2.81
C ASN A 732 56.47 13.87 2.24
N GLN A 733 56.03 12.98 1.33
CA GLN A 733 54.67 13.00 0.79
C GLN A 733 53.60 12.73 1.88
N VAL A 734 53.82 11.81 2.79
CA VAL A 734 52.92 11.51 3.92
C VAL A 734 52.87 12.71 4.89
N LEU A 735 53.99 13.32 5.19
CA LEU A 735 54.09 14.47 6.06
C LEU A 735 53.42 15.72 5.41
N ASP A 736 53.65 15.96 4.13
CA ASP A 736 53.01 17.05 3.40
C ASP A 736 51.48 16.82 3.37
N PHE A 737 51.02 15.59 3.12
CA PHE A 737 49.62 15.24 3.15
C PHE A 737 48.96 15.49 4.52
N GLN A 738 49.60 15.04 5.61
CA GLN A 738 49.10 15.27 6.96
C GLN A 738 49.03 16.77 7.32
N ARG A 739 50.02 17.56 6.88
CA ARG A 739 50.01 19.03 7.10
C ARG A 739 48.89 19.72 6.33
N LEU A 740 48.59 19.24 5.10
CA LEU A 740 47.48 19.70 4.28
C LEU A 740 46.14 19.36 4.90
N GLU A 741 45.96 18.11 5.37
CA GLU A 741 44.72 17.64 5.98
C GLU A 741 44.40 18.35 7.29
N THR A 742 45.40 18.57 8.14
CA THR A 742 45.22 19.26 9.43
C THR A 742 45.15 20.77 9.34
N GLY A 743 45.26 21.35 8.14
CA GLY A 743 45.29 22.81 7.93
C GLY A 743 46.52 23.51 8.53
N LYS A 744 47.55 22.76 8.93
CA LYS A 744 48.78 23.28 9.57
C LYS A 744 49.87 23.64 8.56
N MET A 745 49.56 23.63 7.28
CA MET A 745 50.52 24.00 6.24
C MET A 745 50.64 25.52 6.16
N SER A 746 51.84 26.01 6.23
CA SER A 746 52.13 27.45 6.02
C SER A 746 52.29 27.69 4.51
N TRP A 747 51.46 28.55 3.94
CA TRP A 747 51.51 28.91 2.54
C TRP A 747 52.19 30.26 2.35
N GLN A 748 53.15 30.30 1.43
CA GLN A 748 53.81 31.56 1.07
C GLN A 748 53.15 32.19 -0.15
N MET A 749 51.96 32.77 0.03
CA MET A 749 51.16 33.33 -1.05
C MET A 749 51.71 34.66 -1.53
N GLN A 750 52.39 34.69 -2.69
CA GLN A 750 52.99 35.88 -3.32
C GLN A 750 52.57 36.02 -4.81
N PRO A 751 52.78 37.17 -5.43
CA PRO A 751 52.61 37.29 -6.91
C PRO A 751 53.64 36.40 -7.62
N VAL A 752 53.15 35.43 -8.42
CA VAL A 752 53.99 34.45 -9.13
C VAL A 752 53.72 34.53 -10.62
N ASP A 753 54.80 34.51 -11.39
CA ASP A 753 54.74 34.26 -12.83
C ASP A 753 54.72 32.74 -13.08
N LEU A 754 53.55 32.26 -13.52
CA LEU A 754 53.37 30.82 -13.75
C LEU A 754 54.26 30.27 -14.89
N ARG A 755 54.74 31.11 -15.78
CA ARG A 755 55.73 30.75 -16.84
C ARG A 755 57.04 30.32 -16.22
N GLU A 756 57.53 31.02 -15.20
CA GLU A 756 58.75 30.67 -14.45
C GLU A 756 58.60 29.32 -13.74
N VAL A 757 57.47 29.12 -13.06
CA VAL A 757 57.13 27.82 -12.43
C VAL A 757 57.15 26.70 -13.46
N CYS A 758 56.51 26.88 -14.60
CA CYS A 758 56.51 25.90 -15.70
C CYS A 758 57.91 25.63 -16.27
N ARG A 759 58.69 26.68 -16.45
CA ARG A 759 60.07 26.58 -16.98
C ARG A 759 60.98 25.85 -16.01
N GLU A 760 60.89 26.15 -14.73
CA GLU A 760 61.64 25.46 -13.67
C GLU A 760 61.27 23.97 -13.59
N ALA A 761 60.02 23.66 -13.61
CA ALA A 761 59.56 22.27 -13.60
C ALA A 761 60.00 21.50 -14.89
N LEU A 762 59.88 22.11 -16.08
CA LEU A 762 60.33 21.53 -17.34
C LEU A 762 61.87 21.29 -17.36
N THR A 763 62.65 22.24 -16.77
CA THR A 763 64.11 22.08 -16.66
C THR A 763 64.45 20.90 -15.73
N ALA A 764 63.77 20.79 -14.62
CA ALA A 764 63.98 19.72 -13.64
C ALA A 764 63.66 18.32 -14.16
N VAL A 765 62.70 18.19 -15.09
CA VAL A 765 62.29 16.89 -15.70
C VAL A 765 63.11 16.56 -16.95
N ARG A 766 63.79 17.55 -17.54
CA ARG A 766 64.52 17.36 -18.81
C ARG A 766 65.47 16.18 -18.81
N PRO A 767 66.32 15.92 -17.80
CA PRO A 767 67.21 14.78 -17.80
C PRO A 767 66.47 13.41 -17.87
N LEU A 768 65.28 13.31 -17.26
CA LEU A 768 64.45 12.12 -17.26
C LEU A 768 63.79 11.87 -18.63
N ILE A 769 63.48 12.91 -19.35
CA ILE A 769 62.92 12.91 -20.71
C ILE A 769 63.98 12.48 -21.73
N ASP A 770 65.16 13.07 -21.61
CA ASP A 770 66.30 12.76 -22.50
C ASP A 770 66.81 11.30 -22.30
N ASP A 771 66.88 10.82 -21.05
CA ASP A 771 67.24 9.43 -20.73
C ASP A 771 66.26 8.38 -21.30
N ARG A 772 65.00 8.75 -21.44
CA ARG A 772 63.96 7.90 -22.00
C ARG A 772 63.70 8.13 -23.48
N HIS A 773 64.38 9.01 -24.12
CA HIS A 773 64.20 9.41 -25.55
C HIS A 773 62.76 9.81 -25.88
N ILE A 774 62.11 10.58 -24.96
CA ILE A 774 60.76 11.09 -25.13
C ILE A 774 60.82 12.44 -25.90
N GLU A 775 59.95 12.60 -26.87
CA GLU A 775 59.79 13.89 -27.57
C GLU A 775 58.96 14.85 -26.68
N LEU A 776 59.60 15.98 -26.27
CA LEU A 776 58.94 17.01 -25.52
C LEU A 776 58.63 18.23 -26.41
N SER A 777 57.40 18.55 -26.56
CA SER A 777 56.98 19.84 -27.15
C SER A 777 56.32 20.66 -26.03
N PHE A 778 56.66 21.98 -26.00
CA PHE A 778 56.02 22.89 -25.06
C PHE A 778 55.66 24.20 -25.72
N ASP A 779 54.51 24.74 -25.31
CA ASP A 779 53.97 26.03 -25.75
C ASP A 779 53.75 26.93 -24.51
N LEU A 780 54.61 27.95 -24.42
CA LEU A 780 54.54 28.91 -23.31
C LEU A 780 54.38 30.33 -23.90
N PRO A 781 53.36 31.09 -23.48
CA PRO A 781 53.09 32.44 -23.98
C PRO A 781 54.26 33.41 -23.68
N HIS A 782 54.49 34.39 -24.53
CA HIS A 782 55.50 35.43 -24.33
C HIS A 782 55.25 36.26 -23.06
N GLN A 783 53.99 36.50 -22.72
CA GLN A 783 53.54 37.19 -21.50
C GLN A 783 52.37 36.46 -20.88
N ALA A 784 52.32 36.40 -19.56
CA ALA A 784 51.18 35.86 -18.80
C ALA A 784 50.90 36.77 -17.60
N PRO A 785 49.66 36.97 -17.23
CA PRO A 785 49.28 37.65 -15.99
C PRO A 785 49.88 36.96 -14.78
N LEU A 786 50.17 37.71 -13.71
CA LEU A 786 50.57 37.12 -12.43
C LEU A 786 49.38 36.43 -11.75
N ILE A 787 49.68 35.39 -11.02
CA ILE A 787 48.75 34.72 -10.13
C ILE A 787 49.16 34.91 -8.66
N ARG A 788 48.30 34.82 -7.72
CA ARG A 788 48.62 34.78 -6.30
C ARG A 788 48.85 33.34 -5.89
N GLY A 789 50.08 32.98 -5.52
CA GLY A 789 50.36 31.57 -5.19
C GLY A 789 51.68 31.39 -4.45
N ASP A 790 51.86 30.13 -4.02
CA ASP A 790 53.11 29.65 -3.44
C ASP A 790 53.91 28.99 -4.57
N LYS A 791 55.05 29.63 -4.94
CA LYS A 791 55.88 29.24 -6.08
C LYS A 791 56.36 27.79 -5.96
N ASP A 792 56.87 27.40 -4.77
CA ASP A 792 57.46 26.08 -4.57
C ASP A 792 56.40 24.96 -4.65
N ARG A 793 55.21 25.21 -4.12
CA ARG A 793 54.09 24.30 -4.21
C ARG A 793 53.51 24.17 -5.63
N LEU A 794 53.49 25.26 -6.36
CA LEU A 794 53.06 25.21 -7.77
C LEU A 794 54.09 24.46 -8.64
N VAL A 795 55.37 24.64 -8.38
CA VAL A 795 56.45 23.86 -9.02
C VAL A 795 56.25 22.36 -8.69
N GLN A 796 55.97 22.00 -7.43
CA GLN A 796 55.67 20.66 -6.99
C GLN A 796 54.45 20.06 -7.73
N ALA A 797 53.39 20.85 -7.92
CA ALA A 797 52.21 20.41 -8.66
C ALA A 797 52.53 20.08 -10.11
N VAL A 798 53.24 21.00 -10.80
CA VAL A 798 53.63 20.80 -12.22
C VAL A 798 54.62 19.64 -12.36
N LEU A 799 55.57 19.50 -11.46
CA LEU A 799 56.53 18.38 -11.44
C LEU A 799 55.84 17.02 -11.27
N ASN A 800 54.81 16.95 -10.41
CA ASN A 800 54.02 15.74 -10.24
C ASN A 800 53.30 15.32 -11.54
N LEU A 801 52.72 16.24 -12.26
CA LEU A 801 52.05 15.96 -13.51
C LEU A 801 53.03 15.54 -14.62
N LEU A 802 54.16 16.29 -14.77
CA LEU A 802 55.22 15.96 -15.73
C LEU A 802 55.89 14.62 -15.41
N SER A 803 56.18 14.33 -14.14
CA SER A 803 56.74 13.05 -13.73
C SER A 803 55.80 11.85 -14.02
N ASN A 804 54.49 12.05 -13.85
CA ASN A 804 53.51 11.05 -14.23
C ASN A 804 53.48 10.87 -15.75
N ALA A 805 53.50 11.94 -16.52
CA ALA A 805 53.55 11.88 -17.98
C ALA A 805 54.80 11.08 -18.45
N VAL A 806 55.98 11.40 -17.95
CA VAL A 806 57.19 10.64 -18.26
C VAL A 806 57.11 9.15 -17.84
N LYS A 807 56.48 8.90 -16.70
CA LYS A 807 56.35 7.51 -16.16
C LYS A 807 55.44 6.67 -17.02
N PHE A 808 54.32 7.19 -17.49
CA PHE A 808 53.29 6.45 -18.17
C PHE A 808 53.28 6.61 -19.71
N CYS A 809 54.14 7.47 -20.26
CA CYS A 809 54.32 7.67 -21.69
C CYS A 809 54.69 6.38 -22.44
N ALA A 810 54.48 6.30 -23.74
CA ALA A 810 54.80 5.14 -24.54
C ALA A 810 56.30 4.80 -24.51
N GLY A 811 56.65 3.51 -24.57
CA GLY A 811 58.03 3.04 -24.43
C GLY A 811 58.90 3.28 -25.70
N SER A 812 58.28 3.39 -26.90
CA SER A 812 58.92 3.78 -28.13
C SER A 812 58.04 4.83 -28.77
N GLY A 813 58.65 5.97 -29.19
CA GLY A 813 57.91 7.10 -29.75
C GLY A 813 57.10 7.85 -28.72
N GLY A 814 57.52 7.92 -27.46
CA GLY A 814 56.86 8.67 -26.38
C GLY A 814 56.85 10.17 -26.72
N ARG A 815 55.67 10.78 -26.56
CA ARG A 815 55.51 12.22 -26.75
C ARG A 815 54.79 12.83 -25.55
N ILE A 816 55.34 13.95 -25.08
CA ILE A 816 54.72 14.78 -24.04
C ILE A 816 54.51 16.19 -24.62
N VAL A 817 53.31 16.69 -24.48
CA VAL A 817 52.92 18.05 -24.88
C VAL A 817 52.59 18.83 -23.61
N PHE A 818 53.34 19.94 -23.38
CA PHE A 818 53.08 20.83 -22.27
C PHE A 818 52.58 22.15 -22.78
N ARG A 819 51.47 22.65 -22.32
CA ARG A 819 50.91 23.93 -22.74
C ARG A 819 50.51 24.79 -21.58
N LEU A 820 50.81 26.09 -21.64
CA LEU A 820 50.29 27.14 -20.77
C LEU A 820 49.42 28.08 -21.60
N ALA A 821 48.12 28.04 -21.40
CA ALA A 821 47.16 28.90 -22.06
C ALA A 821 46.70 30.06 -21.17
N VAL A 822 46.55 31.26 -21.74
CA VAL A 822 46.04 32.45 -21.06
C VAL A 822 44.57 32.63 -21.44
N HIS A 823 43.68 32.54 -20.45
CA HIS A 823 42.26 32.83 -20.59
C HIS A 823 41.89 34.15 -19.89
N PRO A 824 40.71 34.72 -20.16
CA PRO A 824 40.34 36.02 -19.61
C PRO A 824 40.36 36.11 -18.05
N TYR A 825 40.08 34.98 -17.38
CA TYR A 825 39.95 34.94 -15.91
C TYR A 825 40.90 33.95 -15.21
N HIS A 826 41.61 33.12 -15.96
CA HIS A 826 42.50 32.10 -15.40
C HIS A 826 43.62 31.74 -16.38
N LEU A 827 44.69 31.19 -15.83
CA LEU A 827 45.72 30.49 -16.58
C LEU A 827 45.45 29.02 -16.55
N GLN A 828 45.62 28.31 -17.66
CA GLN A 828 45.42 26.90 -17.82
C GLN A 828 46.73 26.21 -18.15
N VAL A 829 47.06 25.15 -17.43
CA VAL A 829 48.20 24.28 -17.71
C VAL A 829 47.68 22.91 -18.11
N ASP A 830 48.12 22.47 -19.30
CA ASP A 830 47.83 21.15 -19.87
C ASP A 830 49.11 20.34 -19.96
N VAL A 831 49.07 19.09 -19.50
CA VAL A 831 50.15 18.12 -19.61
C VAL A 831 49.58 16.87 -20.27
N SER A 832 49.93 16.66 -21.55
CA SER A 832 49.41 15.53 -22.34
C SER A 832 50.52 14.53 -22.65
N ASP A 833 50.22 13.25 -22.49
CA ASP A 833 51.09 12.15 -22.87
C ASP A 833 50.38 11.21 -23.85
N ASN A 834 51.13 10.50 -24.67
CA ASN A 834 50.65 9.44 -25.57
C ASN A 834 50.82 8.02 -24.95
N GLY A 835 50.64 7.92 -23.64
CA GLY A 835 50.88 6.70 -22.91
C GLY A 835 49.72 5.70 -22.91
N VAL A 836 49.69 4.85 -21.86
CA VAL A 836 48.72 3.77 -21.72
C VAL A 836 47.29 4.21 -21.50
N GLY A 837 47.07 5.50 -21.17
CA GLY A 837 45.72 6.01 -20.84
C GLY A 837 45.15 5.47 -19.53
N ILE A 838 43.98 5.96 -19.17
CA ILE A 838 43.26 5.66 -17.92
C ILE A 838 41.84 5.20 -18.29
N GLN A 839 41.36 4.15 -17.61
CA GLN A 839 39.98 3.64 -17.79
C GLN A 839 38.95 4.68 -17.27
N PRO A 840 37.80 4.84 -17.92
CA PRO A 840 36.78 5.82 -17.52
C PRO A 840 36.31 5.65 -16.05
N GLU A 841 36.35 4.42 -15.55
CA GLU A 841 35.97 4.09 -14.16
C GLU A 841 36.99 4.65 -13.17
N ASP A 842 38.28 4.64 -13.54
CA ASP A 842 39.37 5.08 -12.70
C ASP A 842 39.56 6.62 -12.70
N LEU A 843 39.10 7.33 -13.74
CA LEU A 843 39.20 8.79 -13.82
C LEU A 843 38.58 9.55 -12.63
N LYS A 844 37.56 8.94 -12.01
CA LYS A 844 36.89 9.53 -10.83
C LYS A 844 37.70 9.37 -9.55
N ILE A 845 38.54 8.35 -9.47
CA ILE A 845 39.24 7.96 -8.25
C ILE A 845 40.74 8.28 -8.23
N ILE A 846 41.36 8.62 -9.39
CA ILE A 846 42.80 8.91 -9.46
C ILE A 846 43.26 10.12 -8.65
N PHE A 847 42.34 11.00 -8.28
CA PHE A 847 42.60 12.14 -7.39
C PHE A 847 42.29 11.86 -5.93
N GLU A 848 41.75 10.65 -5.61
CA GLU A 848 41.55 10.18 -4.25
C GLU A 848 42.86 9.68 -3.64
N GLU A 849 42.94 9.74 -2.34
CA GLU A 849 44.12 9.42 -1.55
C GLU A 849 44.47 7.93 -1.66
N PHE A 850 45.72 7.60 -1.93
CA PHE A 850 46.22 6.21 -2.07
C PHE A 850 45.57 5.38 -3.16
N ARG A 851 44.81 5.98 -4.06
CA ARG A 851 44.21 5.29 -5.19
C ARG A 851 45.17 5.26 -6.39
N GLN A 852 45.22 4.13 -7.04
CA GLN A 852 45.95 3.88 -8.29
C GLN A 852 45.00 3.28 -9.29
N ALA A 853 45.18 3.58 -10.59
CA ALA A 853 44.41 2.92 -11.65
C ALA A 853 44.70 1.41 -11.64
N ARG A 854 43.64 0.61 -11.76
CA ARG A 854 43.69 -0.87 -11.64
C ARG A 854 44.56 -1.55 -12.67
N ASN A 855 44.84 -0.92 -13.81
CA ASN A 855 45.57 -1.50 -14.95
C ASN A 855 46.98 -0.88 -15.13
N ALA A 856 47.73 -0.62 -14.05
CA ALA A 856 49.14 -0.29 -14.19
C ALA A 856 49.92 -1.49 -14.77
N PRO A 857 50.71 -1.33 -15.87
CA PRO A 857 51.41 -2.44 -16.48
C PRO A 857 52.38 -3.10 -15.50
N LEU A 858 52.34 -4.45 -15.42
CA LEU A 858 53.27 -5.25 -14.65
C LEU A 858 54.74 -4.91 -15.03
N GLY A 859 55.54 -4.46 -14.05
CA GLY A 859 56.95 -4.14 -14.26
C GLY A 859 57.32 -2.66 -14.18
N ARG A 860 56.41 -1.71 -14.05
CA ARG A 860 56.72 -0.30 -13.77
C ARG A 860 56.64 0.01 -12.26
N PRO A 861 57.50 0.88 -11.70
CA PRO A 861 57.49 1.16 -10.26
C PRO A 861 56.14 1.78 -9.85
N ALA A 862 55.46 1.15 -8.90
CA ALA A 862 54.22 1.64 -8.32
C ALA A 862 54.44 3.04 -7.71
N GLY A 863 53.50 3.95 -7.86
CA GLY A 863 53.55 5.26 -7.21
C GLY A 863 52.87 5.18 -5.82
N SER A 864 53.07 6.17 -4.97
CA SER A 864 52.45 6.25 -3.63
C SER A 864 50.92 6.46 -3.64
N GLY A 865 50.35 6.83 -4.78
CA GLY A 865 48.95 7.26 -4.90
C GLY A 865 48.63 8.60 -4.23
N LEU A 866 49.66 9.31 -3.70
CA LEU A 866 49.52 10.59 -3.03
C LEU A 866 49.75 11.80 -3.96
N GLY A 867 50.51 11.61 -5.05
CA GLY A 867 50.96 12.72 -5.91
C GLY A 867 49.78 13.54 -6.49
N LEU A 868 48.83 12.90 -7.12
CA LEU A 868 47.66 13.56 -7.72
C LEU A 868 46.73 14.17 -6.65
N ALA A 869 46.57 13.49 -5.51
CA ALA A 869 45.78 14.05 -4.39
C ALA A 869 46.42 15.32 -3.83
N ILE A 870 47.76 15.34 -3.64
CA ILE A 870 48.49 16.52 -3.22
C ILE A 870 48.42 17.63 -4.29
N THR A 871 48.55 17.30 -5.58
CA THR A 871 48.41 18.26 -6.69
C THR A 871 47.03 18.91 -6.67
N ARG A 872 45.98 18.10 -6.51
CA ARG A 872 44.60 18.61 -6.40
C ARG A 872 44.45 19.56 -5.21
N ARG A 873 44.94 19.23 -4.04
CA ARG A 873 44.89 20.11 -2.85
C ARG A 873 45.64 21.39 -3.05
N ILE A 874 46.82 21.35 -3.71
CA ILE A 874 47.61 22.55 -4.05
C ILE A 874 46.79 23.44 -4.99
N VAL A 875 46.28 22.90 -6.08
CA VAL A 875 45.49 23.67 -7.06
C VAL A 875 44.23 24.26 -6.44
N GLU A 876 43.48 23.47 -5.68
CA GLU A 876 42.23 23.91 -5.00
C GLU A 876 42.54 25.03 -3.96
N HIS A 877 43.67 24.94 -3.23
CA HIS A 877 44.06 25.98 -2.29
C HIS A 877 44.39 27.32 -2.99
N HIS A 878 44.88 27.26 -4.21
CA HIS A 878 45.12 28.42 -5.06
C HIS A 878 43.88 28.91 -5.80
N GLY A 879 42.68 28.43 -5.45
CA GLY A 879 41.40 28.78 -6.08
C GLY A 879 41.23 28.24 -7.49
N GLY A 880 42.03 27.25 -7.88
CA GLY A 880 41.98 26.60 -9.16
C GLY A 880 41.17 25.32 -9.20
N ARG A 881 41.17 24.66 -10.35
CA ARG A 881 40.51 23.38 -10.58
C ARG A 881 41.43 22.45 -11.37
N ILE A 882 41.41 21.14 -11.07
CA ILE A 882 42.15 20.12 -11.80
C ILE A 882 41.25 19.00 -12.24
N TRP A 883 41.50 18.48 -13.47
CA TRP A 883 40.81 17.31 -14.00
C TRP A 883 41.72 16.53 -14.96
N ALA A 884 41.29 15.37 -15.39
CA ALA A 884 42.01 14.55 -16.37
C ALA A 884 41.03 14.07 -17.45
N GLU A 885 41.51 14.06 -18.67
CA GLU A 885 40.86 13.51 -19.87
C GLU A 885 41.77 12.42 -20.43
N SER A 886 41.23 11.20 -20.61
CA SER A 886 42.07 10.08 -21.05
C SER A 886 41.22 9.00 -21.70
N GLU A 887 41.80 8.38 -22.71
CA GLU A 887 41.28 7.19 -23.36
C GLU A 887 42.31 6.05 -23.24
N PRO A 888 41.88 4.81 -22.95
CA PRO A 888 42.80 3.67 -22.90
C PRO A 888 43.58 3.52 -24.21
N HIS A 889 44.91 3.39 -24.06
CA HIS A 889 45.89 3.28 -25.18
C HIS A 889 46.02 4.51 -26.09
N ALA A 890 45.37 5.63 -25.77
CA ALA A 890 45.48 6.89 -26.57
C ALA A 890 46.24 7.99 -25.82
N GLY A 891 46.52 7.76 -24.49
CA GLY A 891 47.23 8.72 -23.64
C GLY A 891 46.33 9.45 -22.67
N SER A 892 46.89 10.39 -21.92
CA SER A 892 46.18 11.17 -20.92
C SER A 892 46.55 12.65 -20.99
N THR A 893 45.55 13.51 -20.72
CA THR A 893 45.76 14.94 -20.58
C THR A 893 45.29 15.35 -19.17
N PHE A 894 46.19 15.86 -18.38
CA PHE A 894 45.94 16.44 -17.08
C PHE A 894 45.90 17.97 -17.20
N THR A 895 44.79 18.54 -16.83
CA THR A 895 44.56 20.00 -16.95
C THR A 895 44.29 20.62 -15.59
N PHE A 896 44.92 21.71 -15.28
CA PHE A 896 44.53 22.53 -14.14
C PHE A 896 44.46 24.03 -14.47
N THR A 897 43.63 24.75 -13.74
CA THR A 897 43.45 26.19 -13.90
C THR A 897 43.78 26.92 -12.63
N LEU A 898 44.28 28.16 -12.75
CA LEU A 898 44.56 29.05 -11.62
C LEU A 898 44.05 30.47 -11.95
N PRO A 899 43.33 31.13 -10.98
CA PRO A 899 42.81 32.48 -11.21
C PRO A 899 43.93 33.52 -11.36
N ILE A 900 43.77 34.45 -12.30
CA ILE A 900 44.74 35.57 -12.50
C ILE A 900 44.53 36.64 -11.42
N LEU A 901 45.60 37.32 -11.11
CA LEU A 901 45.60 38.45 -10.17
C LEU A 901 45.17 39.68 -10.94
N TYR A 902 43.93 40.13 -10.76
CA TYR A 902 43.52 41.43 -11.29
C TYR A 902 44.11 42.53 -10.41
N PRO A 903 44.70 43.59 -10.99
CA PRO A 903 44.97 44.78 -10.20
C PRO A 903 43.63 45.32 -9.69
N SER A 904 43.48 45.40 -8.36
CA SER A 904 42.34 46.09 -7.79
C SER A 904 42.28 47.48 -8.40
N PRO A 905 41.10 47.96 -8.87
CA PRO A 905 40.97 49.39 -9.11
C PRO A 905 41.28 50.06 -7.77
N GLU A 906 42.31 50.95 -7.76
CA GLU A 906 42.61 51.79 -6.60
C GLU A 906 41.36 52.57 -6.18
N PRO A 907 41.08 52.72 -4.89
CA PRO A 907 39.84 53.31 -4.40
C PRO A 907 39.72 54.78 -4.79
#